data_f0fe6514859a217755582ab1bc2271b5
#
_entry.id   f0fe6514859a217755582ab1bc2271b5
#
_cell.length_a   1.000
_cell.length_b   1.000
_cell.length_c   1.000
_cell.angle_alpha   90.00
_cell.angle_beta   90.00
_cell.angle_gamma   90.00
#
_symmetry.space_group_name_H-M   'P 1'
#
loop_
_entity.id
_entity.type
_entity.pdbx_description
1 polymer ?
#
loop_
_entity_poly.entity_id
_entity_poly.type
_entity_poly.pdbx_seq_one_letter_code
_entity_poly.pdbx_strand_id
1 'polypeptide(L)'
;MNKIALSILTSWVLFFFADQGLLAQTRSMSLTRAIAQEELLTYDVELAAENEAFAIYNGAHNKGFVIVSADDKLPNILGYSDSGYFDPNNVPPGLQFWMDYTKRGCEAIINGSASALEPYVATRAQQDISPLLGDISWGQDAPYNLKTPIYGGKNLVTGCVATAMAMIMKYHRYPEQGVGQINYKSKTNKLDISYDFGNTHFDYDKMLDCFTTPDFGQPTGETLNKDLAADLVCVSLVPSGLYKGVLVYADTLMCNKSGSFTGSVRFMLFNANDEFTEAVGEEKYISELPTSYFYTAYPLSASMPGRIEDGTYKLYLASKAEGSNEWALVKRLNPLTRKVLSPKPIEITKQGDKVTVGKYSSYVQYSEEEASEVAELMAACGAAVEMDYRTEEASAYSQMVHVRALEHFKYDQDAYLANCDYINQKDMSAMIVEQLENGNPVFIGGTDNSKKVGHAFVADGVRYNAYGSPLFHINWGWDGMSNGYFLITNFSPGSAGTGGSNMSNYSDLLDIICGLKPDDGIDEGPTISYKSTTCNKENVTVGENITIKLNNWINSAAYTINGSLYAFLVDEYGNEWKLGEIESMEDIKPLILTPLSYSNTFETTIPTSVPSGKYRIVARACQSTNPNVFGKALSISHAIINVNNPTGITQINDDSDKTDANGEAFDLNGRKVNASTHKGIMVKDNKILIH
;
A
#
# COMPACT_ATOMS: atom_id res chain seq x y z
N MET A 1 20.12 -36.44 9.53
CA MET A 1 19.45 -37.35 10.48
C MET A 1 19.26 -36.59 11.78
N ASN A 2 18.08 -36.47 12.30
CA ASN A 2 17.54 -35.73 13.46
C ASN A 2 16.76 -34.45 13.18
N LYS A 3 15.65 -34.58 12.46
CA LYS A 3 14.54 -33.62 12.46
C LYS A 3 13.17 -34.30 12.69
N ILE A 4 13.15 -35.53 13.20
CA ILE A 4 11.90 -36.30 13.40
C ILE A 4 11.59 -36.60 14.88
N ALA A 5 12.43 -36.17 15.82
CA ALA A 5 12.28 -36.51 17.23
C ALA A 5 11.63 -35.44 18.11
N LEU A 6 11.24 -34.28 17.59
CA LEU A 6 10.64 -33.20 18.41
C LEU A 6 9.14 -33.01 18.18
N SER A 7 8.54 -33.66 17.21
CA SER A 7 7.09 -33.52 16.92
C SER A 7 6.18 -34.58 17.56
N ILE A 8 6.70 -35.48 18.39
CA ILE A 8 5.92 -36.58 19.00
C ILE A 8 5.69 -36.40 20.52
N LEU A 9 6.30 -35.37 21.15
CA LEU A 9 6.10 -35.16 22.59
C LEU A 9 5.06 -34.08 22.94
N THR A 10 4.47 -33.38 21.98
CA THR A 10 3.43 -32.36 22.22
C THR A 10 2.00 -32.86 21.96
N SER A 11 1.81 -34.10 21.51
CA SER A 11 0.47 -34.64 21.16
C SER A 11 -0.22 -35.46 22.27
N TRP A 12 0.29 -35.53 23.51
CA TRP A 12 -0.26 -36.40 24.56
C TRP A 12 -0.73 -35.65 25.83
N VAL A 13 -0.94 -34.34 25.79
CA VAL A 13 -1.50 -33.59 26.94
C VAL A 13 -2.87 -32.97 26.65
N LEU A 14 -3.48 -33.20 25.50
CA LEU A 14 -4.74 -32.59 25.08
C LEU A 14 -5.95 -33.55 25.03
N PHE A 15 -6.06 -34.47 25.97
CA PHE A 15 -7.32 -35.22 26.18
C PHE A 15 -7.55 -35.45 27.66
N PHE A 16 -8.10 -34.46 28.35
CA PHE A 16 -9.01 -34.56 29.51
C PHE A 16 -9.27 -33.14 29.98
N PHE A 17 -10.36 -32.58 29.53
CA PHE A 17 -11.25 -31.65 30.25
C PHE A 17 -12.28 -31.15 29.25
N ALA A 18 -13.35 -31.96 29.10
CA ALA A 18 -14.60 -31.47 28.57
C ALA A 18 -15.32 -30.73 29.70
N ASP A 19 -15.89 -29.57 29.34
CA ASP A 19 -16.93 -28.89 30.09
C ASP A 19 -16.51 -28.08 31.31
N GLN A 20 -15.75 -27.01 31.06
CA GLN A 20 -15.86 -25.75 31.86
C GLN A 20 -15.74 -24.59 30.87
N GLY A 21 -16.67 -23.61 30.91
CA GLY A 21 -16.62 -22.44 30.05
C GLY A 21 -15.24 -21.81 30.06
N LEU A 22 -14.64 -21.64 28.88
CA LEU A 22 -13.31 -21.03 28.72
C LEU A 22 -13.37 -19.62 29.31
N LEU A 23 -12.89 -19.50 30.55
CA LEU A 23 -12.50 -18.21 31.09
C LEU A 23 -11.20 -17.83 30.35
N ALA A 24 -11.23 -16.75 29.59
CA ALA A 24 -10.05 -16.17 28.97
C ALA A 24 -8.92 -16.03 30.01
N GLN A 25 -7.73 -16.49 29.65
CA GLN A 25 -6.57 -16.47 30.55
C GLN A 25 -5.51 -15.52 30.00
N THR A 26 -5.01 -14.65 30.87
CA THR A 26 -3.82 -13.86 30.61
C THR A 26 -2.65 -14.80 30.30
N ARG A 27 -1.96 -14.57 29.18
CA ARG A 27 -0.79 -15.36 28.80
C ARG A 27 0.34 -15.16 29.78
N SER A 28 0.96 -16.27 30.20
CA SER A 28 2.13 -16.17 31.07
C SER A 28 3.34 -15.56 30.34
N MET A 29 4.23 -14.92 31.07
CA MET A 29 5.46 -14.34 30.52
C MET A 29 6.35 -15.40 29.83
N SER A 30 6.30 -16.66 30.25
CA SER A 30 7.01 -17.75 29.58
C SER A 30 6.38 -18.06 28.21
N LEU A 31 5.06 -17.97 28.07
CA LEU A 31 4.36 -18.20 26.82
C LEU A 31 4.57 -17.03 25.84
N THR A 32 4.45 -15.78 26.29
CA THR A 32 4.73 -14.63 25.42
C THR A 32 6.17 -14.59 24.93
N ARG A 33 7.14 -15.00 25.78
CA ARG A 33 8.54 -15.18 25.40
C ARG A 33 8.73 -16.29 24.35
N ALA A 34 8.07 -17.43 24.51
CA ALA A 34 8.14 -18.52 23.56
C ALA A 34 7.59 -18.11 22.17
N ILE A 35 6.47 -17.38 22.15
CA ILE A 35 5.91 -16.80 20.91
C ILE A 35 6.93 -15.83 20.28
N ALA A 36 7.55 -14.97 21.06
CA ALA A 36 8.56 -14.04 20.56
C ALA A 36 9.80 -14.75 19.97
N GLN A 37 10.23 -15.85 20.59
CA GLN A 37 11.36 -16.65 20.10
C GLN A 37 11.03 -17.33 18.75
N GLU A 38 9.81 -17.78 18.59
CA GLU A 38 9.32 -18.39 17.35
C GLU A 38 9.27 -17.34 16.22
N GLU A 39 8.69 -16.18 16.47
CA GLU A 39 8.53 -15.11 15.47
C GLU A 39 9.87 -14.53 15.02
N LEU A 40 10.76 -14.22 15.96
CA LEU A 40 12.07 -13.64 15.67
C LEU A 40 13.12 -14.68 15.22
N LEU A 41 12.72 -15.96 15.15
CA LEU A 41 13.56 -17.10 14.77
C LEU A 41 14.89 -17.11 15.58
N THR A 42 14.81 -16.79 16.87
CA THR A 42 15.97 -16.77 17.79
C THR A 42 15.55 -17.15 19.20
N TYR A 43 16.40 -17.91 19.90
CA TYR A 43 16.20 -18.22 21.32
C TYR A 43 16.62 -17.09 22.25
N ASP A 44 17.39 -16.13 21.75
CA ASP A 44 17.92 -15.01 22.53
C ASP A 44 17.02 -13.78 22.28
N VAL A 45 15.99 -13.65 23.12
CA VAL A 45 15.06 -12.51 23.11
C VAL A 45 15.06 -11.83 24.48
N GLU A 46 15.02 -10.50 24.47
CA GLU A 46 15.00 -9.65 25.66
C GLU A 46 13.67 -8.91 25.76
N LEU A 47 13.05 -8.93 26.94
CA LEU A 47 11.85 -8.13 27.22
C LEU A 47 12.23 -6.65 27.26
N ALA A 48 11.69 -5.87 26.32
CA ALA A 48 11.96 -4.43 26.21
C ALA A 48 10.91 -3.58 26.93
N ALA A 49 9.64 -3.99 26.87
CA ALA A 49 8.52 -3.32 27.54
C ALA A 49 7.35 -4.29 27.72
N GLU A 50 6.48 -4.02 28.70
CA GLU A 50 5.23 -4.75 28.89
C GLU A 50 4.13 -3.86 29.48
N ASN A 51 2.88 -4.23 29.23
CA ASN A 51 1.69 -3.67 29.88
C ASN A 51 0.57 -4.73 29.95
N GLU A 52 -0.61 -4.36 30.39
CA GLU A 52 -1.74 -5.28 30.53
C GLU A 52 -2.26 -5.88 29.21
N ALA A 53 -1.97 -5.25 28.08
CA ALA A 53 -2.43 -5.66 26.76
C ALA A 53 -1.40 -6.45 25.95
N PHE A 54 -0.10 -6.17 26.12
CA PHE A 54 0.97 -6.81 25.36
C PHE A 54 2.35 -6.69 26.00
N ALA A 55 3.28 -7.56 25.58
CA ALA A 55 4.71 -7.51 25.88
C ALA A 55 5.52 -7.32 24.58
N ILE A 56 6.61 -6.57 24.64
CA ILE A 56 7.51 -6.30 23.51
C ILE A 56 8.86 -6.96 23.78
N TYR A 57 9.30 -7.78 22.84
CA TYR A 57 10.59 -8.47 22.92
C TYR A 57 11.50 -8.04 21.78
N ASN A 58 12.75 -7.74 22.09
CA ASN A 58 13.81 -7.53 21.13
C ASN A 58 14.54 -8.84 20.82
N GLY A 59 14.84 -9.09 19.56
CA GLY A 59 15.73 -10.15 19.12
C GLY A 59 17.21 -9.74 19.27
N ALA A 60 18.07 -10.69 19.62
CA ALA A 60 19.50 -10.47 19.71
C ALA A 60 20.09 -9.99 18.36
N HIS A 61 21.16 -9.22 18.43
CA HIS A 61 21.91 -8.74 17.27
C HIS A 61 21.08 -7.94 16.26
N ASN A 62 20.17 -7.06 16.73
CA ASN A 62 19.30 -6.23 15.90
C ASN A 62 18.41 -7.03 14.93
N LYS A 63 17.98 -8.22 15.33
CA LYS A 63 17.06 -9.07 14.55
C LYS A 63 15.60 -8.61 14.60
N GLY A 64 15.38 -7.37 14.98
CA GLY A 64 14.03 -6.82 15.07
C GLY A 64 13.43 -6.94 16.47
N PHE A 65 12.13 -6.66 16.52
CA PHE A 65 11.34 -6.81 17.75
C PHE A 65 9.94 -7.34 17.41
N VAL A 66 9.27 -7.88 18.43
CA VAL A 66 7.90 -8.38 18.30
C VAL A 66 7.04 -7.91 19.46
N ILE A 67 5.80 -7.57 19.18
CA ILE A 67 4.76 -7.18 20.14
C ILE A 67 3.79 -8.34 20.27
N VAL A 68 3.85 -9.04 21.41
CA VAL A 68 3.05 -10.23 21.70
C VAL A 68 1.89 -9.85 22.60
N SER A 69 0.67 -10.23 22.27
CA SER A 69 -0.49 -9.93 23.09
C SER A 69 -0.48 -10.68 24.44
N ALA A 70 -1.05 -10.06 25.45
CA ALA A 70 -1.07 -10.60 26.82
C ALA A 70 -2.27 -11.50 27.13
N ASP A 71 -3.23 -11.67 26.22
CA ASP A 71 -4.49 -12.40 26.46
C ASP A 71 -4.81 -13.35 25.29
N ASP A 72 -5.40 -14.50 25.57
CA ASP A 72 -5.73 -15.53 24.57
C ASP A 72 -6.93 -15.18 23.67
N LYS A 73 -7.72 -14.19 24.04
CA LYS A 73 -8.76 -13.60 23.17
C LYS A 73 -8.18 -12.80 22.01
N LEU A 74 -6.90 -12.48 22.04
CA LEU A 74 -6.21 -11.66 21.07
C LEU A 74 -5.29 -12.52 20.19
N PRO A 75 -5.00 -12.09 18.97
CA PRO A 75 -3.94 -12.70 18.16
C PRO A 75 -2.62 -12.76 18.95
N ASN A 76 -1.82 -13.80 18.76
CA ASN A 76 -0.55 -13.93 19.46
C ASN A 76 0.36 -12.73 19.25
N ILE A 77 0.43 -12.23 18.01
CA ILE A 77 1.29 -11.11 17.63
C ILE A 77 0.43 -9.96 17.15
N LEU A 78 0.73 -8.78 17.66
CA LEU A 78 0.08 -7.53 17.33
C LEU A 78 0.91 -6.74 16.31
N GLY A 79 2.22 -6.94 16.30
CA GLY A 79 3.13 -6.28 15.37
C GLY A 79 4.56 -6.80 15.53
N TYR A 80 5.38 -6.64 14.50
CA TYR A 80 6.80 -6.99 14.56
C TYR A 80 7.64 -6.16 13.58
N SER A 81 8.94 -6.21 13.78
CA SER A 81 9.93 -5.74 12.82
C SER A 81 11.01 -6.80 12.69
N ASP A 82 11.43 -7.11 11.48
CA ASP A 82 12.49 -8.08 11.18
C ASP A 82 13.90 -7.49 11.21
N SER A 83 14.02 -6.22 11.60
CA SER A 83 15.30 -5.52 11.76
C SER A 83 15.24 -4.42 12.81
N GLY A 84 16.39 -4.01 13.32
CA GLY A 84 16.50 -2.99 14.37
C GLY A 84 16.16 -3.53 15.77
N TYR A 85 15.73 -2.65 16.66
CA TYR A 85 15.30 -2.99 18.02
C TYR A 85 14.34 -1.91 18.55
N PHE A 86 13.48 -2.29 19.48
CA PHE A 86 12.60 -1.38 20.19
C PHE A 86 13.33 -0.78 21.41
N ASP A 87 13.39 0.56 21.47
CA ASP A 87 13.91 1.31 22.62
C ASP A 87 12.76 2.01 23.34
N PRO A 88 12.38 1.57 24.56
CA PRO A 88 11.26 2.16 25.30
C PRO A 88 11.50 3.61 25.71
N ASN A 89 12.77 4.08 25.71
CA ASN A 89 13.11 5.47 26.05
C ASN A 89 13.11 6.39 24.82
N ASN A 90 12.99 5.82 23.61
CA ASN A 90 13.06 6.58 22.37
C ASN A 90 12.07 6.01 21.34
N VAL A 91 10.82 5.87 21.75
CA VAL A 91 9.76 5.35 20.87
C VAL A 91 9.38 6.43 19.86
N PRO A 92 9.43 6.13 18.56
CA PRO A 92 8.95 7.07 17.54
C PRO A 92 7.47 7.43 17.80
N PRO A 93 7.07 8.71 17.69
CA PRO A 93 5.70 9.14 17.99
C PRO A 93 4.61 8.37 17.25
N GLY A 94 4.83 7.96 16.00
CA GLY A 94 3.91 7.12 15.25
C GLY A 94 3.73 5.73 15.85
N LEU A 95 4.82 5.11 16.28
CA LEU A 95 4.78 3.82 16.98
C LEU A 95 4.13 3.95 18.37
N GLN A 96 4.40 5.04 19.09
CA GLN A 96 3.75 5.33 20.36
C GLN A 96 2.24 5.46 20.20
N PHE A 97 1.80 6.24 19.21
CA PHE A 97 0.38 6.40 18.91
C PHE A 97 -0.28 5.05 18.57
N TRP A 98 0.36 4.25 17.71
CA TRP A 98 -0.13 2.93 17.35
C TRP A 98 -0.22 2.02 18.58
N MET A 99 0.80 2.02 19.44
CA MET A 99 0.80 1.25 20.69
C MET A 99 -0.33 1.66 21.62
N ASP A 100 -0.57 2.96 21.78
CA ASP A 100 -1.65 3.49 22.64
C ASP A 100 -3.04 3.17 22.05
N TYR A 101 -3.19 3.23 20.72
CA TYR A 101 -4.43 2.84 20.03
C TYR A 101 -4.67 1.34 20.16
N THR A 102 -3.67 0.52 19.87
CA THR A 102 -3.72 -0.94 19.95
C THR A 102 -4.00 -1.39 21.39
N LYS A 103 -3.35 -0.79 22.37
CA LYS A 103 -3.61 -1.05 23.79
C LYS A 103 -5.10 -0.87 24.15
N ARG A 104 -5.69 0.26 23.78
CA ARG A 104 -7.12 0.54 24.00
C ARG A 104 -8.03 -0.48 23.31
N GLY A 105 -7.72 -0.88 22.08
CA GLY A 105 -8.45 -1.91 21.35
C GLY A 105 -8.36 -3.28 22.04
N CYS A 106 -7.18 -3.67 22.46
CA CYS A 106 -6.93 -4.92 23.21
C CYS A 106 -7.69 -4.92 24.55
N GLU A 107 -7.61 -3.83 25.32
CA GLU A 107 -8.34 -3.69 26.57
C GLU A 107 -9.85 -3.79 26.39
N ALA A 108 -10.41 -3.22 25.31
CA ALA A 108 -11.82 -3.32 24.99
C ALA A 108 -12.25 -4.76 24.70
N ILE A 109 -11.43 -5.55 24.02
CA ILE A 109 -11.67 -6.97 23.72
C ILE A 109 -11.51 -7.82 25.00
N ILE A 110 -10.46 -7.62 25.75
CA ILE A 110 -10.18 -8.33 27.04
C ILE A 110 -11.36 -8.12 27.99
N ASN A 111 -11.84 -6.90 28.14
CA ASN A 111 -12.93 -6.51 29.03
C ASN A 111 -14.33 -6.86 28.47
N GLY A 112 -14.44 -7.38 27.25
CA GLY A 112 -15.71 -7.76 26.63
C GLY A 112 -16.56 -6.59 26.15
N SER A 113 -16.02 -5.37 26.10
CA SER A 113 -16.69 -4.19 25.54
C SER A 113 -16.60 -4.11 24.02
N ALA A 114 -15.72 -4.91 23.41
CA ALA A 114 -15.65 -5.15 21.96
C ALA A 114 -15.46 -6.65 21.71
N SER A 115 -15.94 -7.14 20.55
CA SER A 115 -15.68 -8.51 20.12
C SER A 115 -14.32 -8.58 19.46
N ALA A 116 -13.55 -9.64 19.75
CA ALA A 116 -12.37 -9.96 18.96
C ALA A 116 -12.81 -10.21 17.51
N LEU A 117 -12.01 -9.74 16.55
CA LEU A 117 -12.21 -10.13 15.16
C LEU A 117 -11.95 -11.63 15.06
N GLU A 118 -12.86 -12.37 14.39
CA GLU A 118 -12.58 -13.76 14.03
C GLU A 118 -11.26 -13.81 13.28
N PRO A 119 -10.40 -14.80 13.57
CA PRO A 119 -9.17 -14.98 12.80
C PRO A 119 -9.53 -15.09 11.32
N TYR A 120 -8.80 -14.41 10.47
CA TYR A 120 -8.91 -14.57 9.02
C TYR A 120 -8.52 -16.02 8.70
N VAL A 121 -9.50 -16.88 8.50
CA VAL A 121 -9.26 -18.25 8.01
C VAL A 121 -9.12 -18.12 6.50
N ALA A 122 -7.88 -18.19 6.02
CA ALA A 122 -7.62 -18.23 4.60
C ALA A 122 -8.25 -19.49 3.99
N THR A 123 -9.22 -19.30 3.13
CA THR A 123 -9.85 -20.41 2.36
C THR A 123 -9.01 -20.85 1.16
N ARG A 124 -7.92 -20.12 0.86
CA ARG A 124 -6.89 -20.46 -0.13
C ARG A 124 -5.51 -20.45 0.52
N ALA A 125 -4.57 -21.24 -0.02
CA ALA A 125 -3.17 -21.09 0.33
C ALA A 125 -2.75 -19.64 0.03
N GLN A 126 -2.38 -18.90 1.07
CA GLN A 126 -1.91 -17.53 0.93
C GLN A 126 -0.54 -17.57 0.27
N GLN A 127 -0.39 -16.84 -0.82
CA GLN A 127 0.85 -16.72 -1.55
C GLN A 127 1.33 -15.28 -1.50
N ASP A 128 2.59 -15.08 -1.13
CA ASP A 128 3.23 -13.77 -1.21
C ASP A 128 3.28 -13.31 -2.68
N ILE A 129 2.98 -12.03 -2.89
CA ILE A 129 3.09 -11.36 -4.18
C ILE A 129 4.18 -10.32 -4.06
N SER A 130 5.24 -10.50 -4.82
CA SER A 130 6.33 -9.51 -4.91
C SER A 130 5.80 -8.17 -5.44
N PRO A 131 6.44 -7.04 -5.08
CA PRO A 131 6.04 -5.73 -5.57
C PRO A 131 5.91 -5.70 -7.10
N LEU A 132 4.70 -5.43 -7.61
CA LEU A 132 4.38 -5.41 -9.03
C LEU A 132 5.08 -4.26 -9.75
N LEU A 133 5.20 -3.11 -9.09
CA LEU A 133 5.90 -1.94 -9.65
C LEU A 133 7.40 -2.19 -9.83
N GLY A 134 7.96 -3.26 -9.21
CA GLY A 134 9.38 -3.58 -9.34
C GLY A 134 10.27 -2.43 -8.87
N ASP A 135 11.11 -1.92 -9.76
CA ASP A 135 12.05 -0.83 -9.50
C ASP A 135 11.43 0.57 -9.69
N ILE A 136 10.17 0.68 -10.14
CA ILE A 136 9.49 1.97 -10.29
C ILE A 136 9.38 2.63 -8.91
N SER A 137 10.11 3.74 -8.74
CA SER A 137 10.17 4.48 -7.49
C SER A 137 10.26 5.98 -7.77
N TRP A 138 9.14 6.55 -8.17
CA TRP A 138 9.04 7.95 -8.58
C TRP A 138 8.75 8.88 -7.40
N GLY A 139 9.12 10.15 -7.58
CA GLY A 139 8.91 11.23 -6.62
C GLY A 139 8.07 12.38 -7.18
N GLN A 140 8.12 13.53 -6.50
CA GLN A 140 7.28 14.68 -6.82
C GLN A 140 8.07 15.92 -7.25
N ASP A 141 9.40 15.92 -7.06
CA ASP A 141 10.31 16.99 -7.45
C ASP A 141 10.91 16.77 -8.85
N ALA A 142 11.97 17.47 -9.19
CA ALA A 142 12.68 17.26 -10.46
C ALA A 142 13.31 15.86 -10.52
N PRO A 143 13.21 15.15 -11.67
CA PRO A 143 12.74 15.65 -12.96
C PRO A 143 11.23 15.55 -13.18
N TYR A 144 10.49 14.92 -12.28
CA TYR A 144 9.07 14.60 -12.45
C TYR A 144 8.19 15.83 -12.64
N ASN A 145 8.57 16.98 -12.03
CA ASN A 145 7.81 18.22 -12.07
C ASN A 145 8.24 19.21 -13.17
N LEU A 146 9.05 18.82 -14.13
CA LEU A 146 9.56 19.73 -15.15
C LEU A 146 8.47 20.36 -16.04
N LYS A 147 7.31 19.72 -16.15
CA LYS A 147 6.16 20.20 -16.94
C LYS A 147 4.97 20.63 -16.09
N THR A 148 5.11 20.70 -14.78
CA THR A 148 4.08 21.27 -13.92
C THR A 148 4.06 22.80 -14.06
N PRO A 149 2.95 23.47 -13.68
CA PRO A 149 2.88 24.94 -13.73
C PRO A 149 4.03 25.61 -12.97
N ILE A 150 4.46 26.75 -13.50
CA ILE A 150 5.51 27.59 -12.88
C ILE A 150 4.85 28.68 -12.03
N TYR A 151 5.27 28.79 -10.77
CA TYR A 151 4.85 29.85 -9.88
C TYR A 151 6.04 30.36 -9.06
N GLY A 152 6.18 31.68 -8.99
CA GLY A 152 7.35 32.28 -8.32
C GLY A 152 8.72 31.95 -8.95
N GLY A 153 8.74 31.59 -10.25
CA GLY A 153 9.95 31.22 -10.98
C GLY A 153 10.42 29.77 -10.77
N LYS A 154 9.59 28.91 -10.18
CA LYS A 154 9.88 27.47 -9.95
C LYS A 154 8.71 26.61 -10.43
N ASN A 155 9.04 25.42 -10.93
CA ASN A 155 8.04 24.39 -11.16
C ASN A 155 7.43 23.96 -9.82
N LEU A 156 6.11 23.78 -9.79
CA LEU A 156 5.41 23.30 -8.61
C LEU A 156 5.54 21.77 -8.52
N VAL A 157 5.37 21.19 -7.32
CA VAL A 157 5.44 19.73 -7.14
C VAL A 157 4.31 19.03 -7.88
N THR A 158 4.54 17.78 -8.32
CA THR A 158 3.54 17.00 -9.10
C THR A 158 2.26 16.73 -8.32
N GLY A 159 2.40 16.48 -7.01
CA GLY A 159 1.33 16.04 -6.12
C GLY A 159 1.19 14.50 -6.07
N CYS A 160 0.93 13.99 -4.86
CA CYS A 160 0.93 12.56 -4.58
C CYS A 160 -0.11 11.78 -5.40
N VAL A 161 -1.29 12.35 -5.64
CA VAL A 161 -2.36 11.73 -6.44
C VAL A 161 -1.91 11.51 -7.89
N ALA A 162 -1.27 12.53 -8.49
CA ALA A 162 -0.72 12.42 -9.84
C ALA A 162 0.43 11.39 -9.91
N THR A 163 1.32 11.41 -8.91
CA THR A 163 2.47 10.50 -8.85
C THR A 163 2.03 9.04 -8.71
N ALA A 164 1.09 8.75 -7.81
CA ALA A 164 0.55 7.40 -7.64
C ALA A 164 -0.15 6.89 -8.91
N MET A 165 -0.95 7.74 -9.56
CA MET A 165 -1.60 7.40 -10.83
C MET A 165 -0.57 7.16 -11.94
N ALA A 166 0.44 8.01 -12.07
CA ALA A 166 1.48 7.89 -13.09
C ALA A 166 2.30 6.61 -12.93
N MET A 167 2.62 6.20 -11.69
CA MET A 167 3.32 4.92 -11.43
C MET A 167 2.51 3.71 -11.90
N ILE A 168 1.19 3.70 -11.67
CA ILE A 168 0.31 2.63 -12.16
C ILE A 168 0.27 2.64 -13.70
N MET A 169 0.19 3.83 -14.33
CA MET A 169 0.21 3.96 -15.79
C MET A 169 1.55 3.48 -16.39
N LYS A 170 2.66 3.80 -15.76
CA LYS A 170 3.99 3.29 -16.16
C LYS A 170 4.07 1.77 -16.04
N TYR A 171 3.54 1.19 -15.00
CA TYR A 171 3.49 -0.27 -14.82
C TYR A 171 2.73 -0.95 -15.96
N HIS A 172 1.54 -0.45 -16.30
CA HIS A 172 0.74 -0.99 -17.39
C HIS A 172 1.26 -0.59 -18.77
N ARG A 173 2.13 0.43 -18.86
CA ARG A 173 2.61 1.03 -20.11
C ARG A 173 1.44 1.43 -21.03
N TYR A 174 0.42 2.03 -20.44
CA TYR A 174 -0.87 2.33 -21.09
C TYR A 174 -1.48 3.62 -20.53
N PRO A 175 -2.20 4.40 -21.40
CA PRO A 175 -2.25 4.29 -22.86
C PRO A 175 -1.03 4.96 -23.52
N GLU A 176 -0.77 4.65 -24.77
CA GLU A 176 0.26 5.39 -25.56
C GLU A 176 -0.20 6.82 -25.87
N GLN A 177 -1.51 7.07 -25.89
CA GLN A 177 -2.10 8.38 -26.16
C GLN A 177 -3.44 8.53 -25.42
N GLY A 178 -3.62 9.67 -24.75
CA GLY A 178 -4.85 9.99 -24.05
C GLY A 178 -5.98 10.44 -24.98
N VAL A 179 -7.09 10.93 -24.38
CA VAL A 179 -8.31 11.39 -25.09
C VAL A 179 -8.80 12.69 -24.50
N GLY A 180 -9.27 13.59 -25.40
CA GLY A 180 -9.91 14.85 -25.01
C GLY A 180 -8.95 15.88 -24.45
N GLN A 181 -9.51 16.88 -23.80
CA GLN A 181 -8.78 18.00 -23.22
C GLN A 181 -9.47 18.47 -21.94
N ILE A 182 -8.70 19.14 -21.06
CA ILE A 182 -9.23 19.74 -19.84
C ILE A 182 -8.76 21.18 -19.71
N ASN A 183 -9.64 22.02 -19.17
CA ASN A 183 -9.30 23.40 -18.80
C ASN A 183 -9.90 23.68 -17.43
N TYR A 184 -9.06 24.08 -16.47
CA TYR A 184 -9.51 24.46 -15.15
C TYR A 184 -8.64 25.54 -14.51
N LYS A 185 -9.11 26.10 -13.43
CA LYS A 185 -8.36 27.07 -12.62
C LYS A 185 -8.05 26.45 -11.25
N SER A 186 -6.76 26.38 -10.89
CA SER A 186 -6.35 25.86 -9.58
C SER A 186 -6.96 26.66 -8.43
N LYS A 187 -7.29 25.97 -7.32
CA LYS A 187 -8.05 26.59 -6.22
C LYS A 187 -7.24 27.63 -5.45
N THR A 188 -5.99 27.33 -5.13
CA THR A 188 -5.12 28.19 -4.29
C THR A 188 -4.47 29.29 -5.09
N ASN A 189 -3.60 28.95 -6.04
CA ASN A 189 -2.79 29.92 -6.78
C ASN A 189 -3.51 30.55 -7.98
N LYS A 190 -4.75 30.12 -8.26
CA LYS A 190 -5.60 30.60 -9.36
C LYS A 190 -4.91 30.51 -10.72
N LEU A 191 -4.10 29.49 -10.93
CA LEU A 191 -3.43 29.20 -12.18
C LEU A 191 -4.44 28.67 -13.20
N ASP A 192 -4.38 29.20 -14.42
CA ASP A 192 -5.14 28.67 -15.54
C ASP A 192 -4.36 27.49 -16.12
N ILE A 193 -4.95 26.30 -16.07
CA ILE A 193 -4.35 25.06 -16.53
C ILE A 193 -5.16 24.51 -17.69
N SER A 194 -4.46 24.22 -18.78
CA SER A 194 -5.02 23.63 -19.99
C SER A 194 -4.14 22.44 -20.38
N TYR A 195 -4.76 21.29 -20.66
CA TYR A 195 -4.05 20.10 -21.09
C TYR A 195 -4.83 19.37 -22.20
N ASP A 196 -4.13 18.97 -23.26
CA ASP A 196 -4.69 18.25 -24.40
C ASP A 196 -4.17 16.82 -24.42
N PHE A 197 -4.92 15.90 -23.82
CA PHE A 197 -4.58 14.48 -23.76
C PHE A 197 -4.62 13.83 -25.16
N GLY A 198 -5.54 14.29 -26.03
CA GLY A 198 -5.72 13.75 -27.37
C GLY A 198 -4.53 13.97 -28.30
N ASN A 199 -3.72 15.00 -28.03
CA ASN A 199 -2.51 15.30 -28.78
C ASN A 199 -1.21 14.96 -28.03
N THR A 200 -1.30 14.33 -26.85
CA THR A 200 -0.15 13.93 -26.05
C THR A 200 0.11 12.44 -26.21
N HIS A 201 1.36 12.11 -26.52
CA HIS A 201 1.86 10.74 -26.63
C HIS A 201 2.80 10.41 -25.46
N PHE A 202 2.70 9.21 -24.89
CA PHE A 202 3.51 8.74 -23.77
C PHE A 202 4.44 7.64 -24.25
N ASP A 203 5.75 7.91 -24.25
CA ASP A 203 6.79 6.94 -24.58
C ASP A 203 7.34 6.29 -23.30
N TYR A 204 6.69 5.20 -22.88
CA TYR A 204 7.07 4.47 -21.65
C TYR A 204 8.46 3.83 -21.73
N ASP A 205 9.04 3.63 -22.91
CA ASP A 205 10.40 3.11 -23.06
C ASP A 205 11.46 4.14 -22.63
N LYS A 206 11.13 5.42 -22.72
CA LYS A 206 11.99 6.52 -22.29
C LYS A 206 11.81 6.91 -20.83
N MET A 207 10.76 6.44 -20.17
CA MET A 207 10.55 6.69 -18.76
C MET A 207 11.34 5.66 -17.95
N LEU A 208 12.43 6.06 -17.31
CA LEU A 208 13.19 5.20 -16.42
C LEU A 208 12.36 4.80 -15.21
N ASP A 209 12.61 3.63 -14.63
CA ASP A 209 11.92 3.18 -13.43
C ASP A 209 12.29 4.01 -12.20
N CYS A 210 13.47 4.61 -12.22
CA CYS A 210 13.91 5.54 -11.20
C CYS A 210 14.84 6.63 -11.77
N PHE A 211 14.60 7.88 -11.39
CA PHE A 211 15.41 9.04 -11.80
C PHE A 211 16.30 9.56 -10.68
N THR A 212 16.05 9.18 -9.47
CA THR A 212 16.70 9.70 -8.26
C THR A 212 17.27 8.62 -7.37
N THR A 213 17.38 7.37 -7.86
CA THR A 213 18.19 6.43 -7.08
C THR A 213 19.56 7.03 -6.92
N PRO A 214 19.97 7.30 -5.68
CA PRO A 214 21.38 7.48 -5.46
C PRO A 214 22.04 6.24 -6.05
N ASP A 215 22.86 6.38 -7.08
CA ASP A 215 23.83 5.36 -7.42
C ASP A 215 24.77 5.30 -6.23
N PHE A 216 24.41 4.48 -5.26
CA PHE A 216 25.19 4.30 -4.05
C PHE A 216 26.53 3.61 -4.35
N GLY A 217 26.81 3.28 -5.63
CA GLY A 217 28.01 2.55 -6.05
C GLY A 217 27.99 1.10 -5.56
N GLN A 218 29.08 0.41 -5.82
CA GLN A 218 29.20 -0.99 -5.40
C GLN A 218 29.36 -1.09 -3.89
N PRO A 219 28.61 -2.00 -3.22
CA PRO A 219 28.84 -2.28 -1.81
C PRO A 219 30.28 -2.76 -1.59
N THR A 220 30.93 -2.27 -0.55
CA THR A 220 32.28 -2.73 -0.17
C THR A 220 32.26 -4.12 0.49
N GLY A 221 31.07 -4.71 0.67
CA GLY A 221 30.89 -5.93 1.47
C GLY A 221 30.77 -5.69 2.98
N GLU A 222 30.98 -4.45 3.41
CA GLU A 222 30.88 -4.04 4.80
C GLU A 222 29.46 -3.54 5.13
N THR A 223 29.02 -3.79 6.34
CA THR A 223 27.79 -3.21 6.89
C THR A 223 28.19 -2.24 8.00
N LEU A 224 27.54 -1.08 8.09
CA LEU A 224 27.81 -0.15 9.17
C LEU A 224 27.49 -0.82 10.52
N ASN A 225 28.55 -1.11 11.25
CA ASN A 225 28.51 -1.67 12.60
C ASN A 225 29.23 -0.72 13.57
N LYS A 226 29.36 -1.13 14.85
CA LYS A 226 30.01 -0.30 15.88
C LYS A 226 31.47 0.03 15.56
N ASP A 227 32.18 -0.84 14.87
CA ASP A 227 33.60 -0.66 14.54
C ASP A 227 33.76 0.31 13.37
N LEU A 228 32.94 0.18 12.33
CA LEU A 228 32.87 1.16 11.21
C LEU A 228 32.22 2.48 11.63
N ALA A 229 31.49 2.50 12.71
CA ALA A 229 30.91 3.73 13.23
C ALA A 229 31.97 4.69 13.83
N ALA A 230 33.21 4.22 14.00
CA ALA A 230 34.35 5.11 14.28
C ALA A 230 34.85 5.89 13.07
N ASP A 231 34.50 5.43 11.86
CA ASP A 231 34.87 6.09 10.61
C ASP A 231 33.80 7.12 10.19
N LEU A 232 34.24 8.15 9.53
CA LEU A 232 33.36 9.11 8.88
C LEU A 232 32.75 8.48 7.63
N VAL A 233 31.44 8.53 7.49
CA VAL A 233 30.73 8.10 6.30
C VAL A 233 29.85 9.22 5.76
N CYS A 234 29.75 9.31 4.45
CA CYS A 234 28.97 10.31 3.73
C CYS A 234 27.72 9.66 3.11
N VAL A 235 26.57 10.29 3.24
CA VAL A 235 25.34 9.78 2.61
C VAL A 235 25.22 10.29 1.17
N SER A 236 25.46 11.57 0.95
CA SER A 236 25.48 12.14 -0.41
C SER A 236 26.40 13.37 -0.47
N LEU A 237 26.91 13.67 -1.67
CA LEU A 237 27.68 14.87 -1.98
C LEU A 237 26.91 15.65 -3.05
N VAL A 238 26.26 16.78 -2.67
CA VAL A 238 25.43 17.58 -3.60
C VAL A 238 26.07 18.94 -3.87
N PRO A 239 26.53 19.33 -5.10
CA PRO A 239 26.98 20.69 -5.38
C PRO A 239 25.82 21.68 -5.23
N SER A 240 25.99 22.67 -4.38
CA SER A 240 25.02 23.75 -4.22
C SER A 240 25.24 24.93 -5.19
N GLY A 241 26.32 24.91 -5.97
CA GLY A 241 26.59 25.92 -6.99
C GLY A 241 28.06 26.32 -7.14
N LEU A 242 28.35 27.08 -8.20
CA LEU A 242 29.63 27.73 -8.45
C LEU A 242 29.50 29.22 -8.15
N TYR A 243 30.21 29.70 -7.14
CA TYR A 243 30.32 31.12 -6.87
C TYR A 243 31.77 31.56 -6.97
N LYS A 244 32.09 32.43 -7.93
CA LYS A 244 33.46 32.96 -8.19
C LYS A 244 34.53 31.86 -8.27
N GLY A 245 34.25 30.75 -8.96
CA GLY A 245 35.20 29.64 -9.10
C GLY A 245 35.32 28.77 -7.84
N VAL A 246 34.54 29.03 -6.82
CA VAL A 246 34.47 28.17 -5.61
C VAL A 246 33.30 27.27 -5.71
N LEU A 247 33.55 25.95 -5.60
CA LEU A 247 32.52 24.92 -5.50
C LEU A 247 32.03 24.87 -4.06
N VAL A 248 30.78 25.28 -3.84
CA VAL A 248 30.14 25.17 -2.53
C VAL A 248 29.29 23.93 -2.52
N TYR A 249 29.56 23.03 -1.60
CA TYR A 249 28.80 21.79 -1.45
C TYR A 249 27.94 21.85 -0.21
N ALA A 250 26.69 21.43 -0.36
CA ALA A 250 25.86 21.02 0.73
C ALA A 250 25.94 19.50 0.83
N ASP A 251 26.46 18.95 1.90
CA ASP A 251 26.55 17.53 2.12
C ASP A 251 25.96 17.10 3.44
N THR A 252 25.47 15.85 3.44
CA THR A 252 25.01 15.19 4.64
C THR A 252 26.13 14.29 5.16
N LEU A 253 27.01 14.84 5.99
CA LEU A 253 28.01 14.08 6.71
C LEU A 253 27.32 13.35 7.88
N MET A 254 27.26 12.02 7.82
CA MET A 254 26.90 11.23 8.99
C MET A 254 28.15 11.00 9.83
N CYS A 255 28.26 11.81 10.87
CA CYS A 255 29.09 11.40 12.01
C CYS A 255 28.32 10.41 12.87
N ASN A 256 29.02 9.40 13.38
CA ASN A 256 28.43 8.46 14.30
C ASN A 256 27.78 9.18 15.50
N LYS A 257 26.61 8.70 15.93
CA LYS A 257 25.89 9.19 17.13
C LYS A 257 26.73 9.24 18.40
N SER A 258 27.80 8.44 18.50
CA SER A 258 28.68 8.41 19.66
C SER A 258 29.76 9.47 19.64
N GLY A 259 29.84 10.31 18.60
CA GLY A 259 30.88 11.34 18.50
C GLY A 259 32.31 10.75 18.46
N SER A 260 32.48 9.54 17.98
CA SER A 260 33.73 8.81 18.07
C SER A 260 34.75 9.17 16.97
N PHE A 261 34.34 9.78 15.87
CA PHE A 261 35.27 10.28 14.89
C PHE A 261 35.72 11.70 15.29
N THR A 262 36.97 11.82 15.62
CA THR A 262 37.68 13.09 15.81
C THR A 262 38.70 13.23 14.69
N GLY A 263 38.65 14.33 13.97
CA GLY A 263 39.53 14.56 12.83
C GLY A 263 39.01 15.66 11.92
N SER A 264 39.50 15.67 10.71
CA SER A 264 39.20 16.71 9.72
C SER A 264 38.78 16.12 8.37
N VAL A 265 38.09 16.91 7.56
CA VAL A 265 37.69 16.61 6.20
C VAL A 265 38.23 17.66 5.23
N ARG A 266 38.46 17.24 3.98
CA ARG A 266 38.96 18.10 2.92
C ARG A 266 38.62 17.52 1.54
N PHE A 267 38.45 18.39 0.54
CA PHE A 267 38.38 17.97 -0.85
C PHE A 267 39.74 17.73 -1.45
N MET A 268 39.86 16.62 -2.19
CA MET A 268 41.05 16.23 -2.93
C MET A 268 40.73 15.98 -4.39
N LEU A 269 41.57 16.52 -5.23
CA LEU A 269 41.48 16.44 -6.68
C LEU A 269 42.33 15.31 -7.21
N PHE A 270 41.77 14.52 -8.11
CA PHE A 270 42.44 13.44 -8.83
C PHE A 270 42.27 13.70 -10.34
N ASN A 271 43.22 13.27 -11.13
CA ASN A 271 43.08 13.30 -12.60
C ASN A 271 42.11 12.20 -13.08
N ALA A 272 41.85 12.15 -14.37
CA ALA A 272 40.98 11.16 -14.99
C ALA A 272 41.39 9.70 -14.74
N ASN A 273 42.66 9.46 -14.44
CA ASN A 273 43.24 8.13 -14.18
C ASN A 273 43.25 7.74 -12.69
N ASP A 274 42.54 8.52 -11.84
CA ASP A 274 42.51 8.34 -10.36
C ASP A 274 43.86 8.58 -9.67
N GLU A 275 44.77 9.35 -10.29
CA GLU A 275 45.99 9.78 -9.65
C GLU A 275 45.77 11.09 -8.90
N PHE A 276 46.26 11.14 -7.65
CA PHE A 276 46.12 12.35 -6.81
C PHE A 276 46.84 13.52 -7.45
N THR A 277 46.13 14.62 -7.59
CA THR A 277 46.68 15.85 -8.16
C THR A 277 46.96 16.88 -7.05
N GLU A 278 45.97 17.27 -6.29
CA GLU A 278 46.09 18.30 -5.28
C GLU A 278 44.93 18.29 -4.27
N ALA A 279 45.16 18.84 -3.08
CA ALA A 279 44.13 19.15 -2.13
C ALA A 279 43.55 20.57 -2.46
N VAL A 280 42.27 20.64 -2.75
CA VAL A 280 41.63 21.86 -3.29
C VAL A 280 40.61 22.51 -2.34
N GLY A 281 40.23 21.85 -1.25
CA GLY A 281 39.36 22.40 -0.21
C GLY A 281 40.13 22.83 1.04
N GLU A 282 39.53 23.71 1.83
CA GLU A 282 40.01 23.95 3.18
C GLU A 282 39.87 22.70 4.06
N GLU A 283 40.85 22.48 4.91
CA GLU A 283 40.73 21.47 5.96
C GLU A 283 39.75 21.98 7.03
N LYS A 284 38.66 21.22 7.25
CA LYS A 284 37.64 21.54 8.26
C LYS A 284 37.65 20.48 9.33
N TYR A 285 37.73 20.85 10.57
CA TYR A 285 37.62 19.94 11.70
C TYR A 285 36.16 19.54 11.94
N ILE A 286 35.90 18.28 12.19
CA ILE A 286 34.53 17.77 12.43
C ILE A 286 33.93 18.42 13.69
N SER A 287 34.73 18.78 14.68
CA SER A 287 34.30 19.51 15.88
C SER A 287 33.76 20.93 15.58
N GLU A 288 34.10 21.50 14.43
CA GLU A 288 33.62 22.82 14.01
C GLU A 288 32.27 22.74 13.26
N LEU A 289 31.81 21.52 12.97
CA LEU A 289 30.58 21.27 12.27
C LEU A 289 29.47 21.04 13.30
N PRO A 290 28.25 21.60 13.08
CA PRO A 290 27.17 21.42 14.02
C PRO A 290 26.78 19.93 14.12
N THR A 291 26.75 19.41 15.34
CA THR A 291 26.27 18.05 15.59
C THR A 291 24.75 17.99 15.49
N SER A 292 24.24 17.16 14.63
CA SER A 292 22.79 16.89 14.50
C SER A 292 22.54 15.41 14.50
N TYR A 293 21.45 15.00 15.16
CA TYR A 293 20.96 13.63 15.10
C TYR A 293 20.35 13.24 13.76
N PHE A 294 20.10 14.24 12.90
CA PHE A 294 19.52 14.09 11.57
C PHE A 294 20.53 14.56 10.54
N TYR A 295 20.34 14.13 9.29
CA TYR A 295 21.12 14.54 8.15
C TYR A 295 21.15 16.06 8.05
N THR A 296 22.30 16.64 8.28
CA THR A 296 22.47 18.09 8.13
C THR A 296 23.45 18.35 6.99
N ALA A 297 23.05 19.18 6.05
CA ALA A 297 23.92 19.60 4.98
C ALA A 297 24.99 20.55 5.53
N TYR A 298 26.24 20.20 5.35
CA TYR A 298 27.37 21.04 5.73
C TYR A 298 27.96 21.72 4.50
N PRO A 299 28.07 23.03 4.47
CA PRO A 299 28.74 23.72 3.37
C PRO A 299 30.27 23.49 3.47
N LEU A 300 30.75 22.63 2.58
CA LEU A 300 32.17 22.46 2.34
C LEU A 300 32.51 23.13 1.02
N SER A 301 33.66 23.80 0.94
CA SER A 301 34.06 24.51 -0.27
C SER A 301 35.39 23.99 -0.85
N ALA A 302 35.46 23.99 -2.16
CA ALA A 302 36.69 23.74 -2.90
C ALA A 302 36.85 24.79 -3.99
N SER A 303 38.08 25.25 -4.24
CA SER A 303 38.40 26.15 -5.37
C SER A 303 39.43 25.49 -6.27
N MET A 304 39.24 25.59 -7.58
CA MET A 304 40.22 25.10 -8.56
C MET A 304 41.36 26.14 -8.72
N PRO A 305 42.59 25.78 -8.32
CA PRO A 305 43.72 26.70 -8.55
C PRO A 305 43.96 26.98 -10.03
N GLY A 306 44.30 28.21 -10.38
CA GLY A 306 44.55 28.56 -11.78
C GLY A 306 45.72 27.81 -12.43
N ARG A 307 46.65 27.26 -11.64
CA ARG A 307 47.79 26.46 -12.10
C ARG A 307 47.41 25.03 -12.56
N ILE A 308 46.20 24.56 -12.23
CA ILE A 308 45.72 23.28 -12.71
C ILE A 308 45.47 23.40 -14.22
N GLU A 309 46.02 22.45 -15.00
CA GLU A 309 45.82 22.42 -16.44
C GLU A 309 44.35 22.20 -16.83
N ASP A 310 44.02 22.54 -18.06
CA ASP A 310 42.69 22.25 -18.60
C ASP A 310 42.50 20.72 -18.75
N GLY A 311 41.34 20.21 -18.33
CA GLY A 311 41.04 18.77 -18.37
C GLY A 311 39.88 18.37 -17.48
N THR A 312 39.64 17.07 -17.47
CA THR A 312 38.62 16.43 -16.61
C THR A 312 39.29 15.84 -15.38
N TYR A 313 38.68 16.13 -14.24
CA TYR A 313 39.17 15.75 -12.91
C TYR A 313 38.08 15.09 -12.11
N LYS A 314 38.48 14.34 -11.07
CA LYS A 314 37.62 13.72 -10.09
C LYS A 314 37.86 14.34 -8.71
N LEU A 315 36.82 14.92 -8.12
CA LEU A 315 36.87 15.53 -6.79
C LEU A 315 36.31 14.55 -5.77
N TYR A 316 37.13 14.15 -4.80
CA TYR A 316 36.72 13.29 -3.70
C TYR A 316 36.72 14.04 -2.37
N LEU A 317 35.81 13.66 -1.47
CA LEU A 317 35.91 14.02 -0.07
C LEU A 317 36.85 13.02 0.62
N ALA A 318 37.81 13.52 1.38
CA ALA A 318 38.73 12.75 2.19
C ALA A 318 38.64 13.16 3.66
N SER A 319 38.93 12.23 4.56
CA SER A 319 39.00 12.43 5.99
C SER A 319 40.36 12.03 6.54
N LYS A 320 40.74 12.68 7.62
CA LYS A 320 41.98 12.38 8.38
C LYS A 320 41.64 12.31 9.85
N ALA A 321 41.84 11.16 10.47
CA ALA A 321 41.61 10.99 11.89
C ALA A 321 42.57 11.86 12.72
N GLU A 322 42.14 12.32 13.90
CA GLU A 322 42.97 13.09 14.81
C GLU A 322 44.22 12.32 15.17
N GLY A 323 45.37 13.00 15.09
CA GLY A 323 46.68 12.38 15.34
C GLY A 323 47.23 11.56 14.16
N SER A 324 46.48 11.38 13.06
CA SER A 324 46.97 10.77 11.83
C SER A 324 47.49 11.82 10.84
N ASN A 325 48.51 11.41 10.06
CA ASN A 325 48.98 12.20 8.91
C ASN A 325 48.41 11.68 7.57
N GLU A 326 47.62 10.59 7.58
CA GLU A 326 47.12 9.93 6.40
C GLU A 326 45.68 10.36 6.11
N TRP A 327 45.42 10.67 4.84
CA TRP A 327 44.08 10.94 4.33
C TRP A 327 43.50 9.70 3.68
N ALA A 328 42.28 9.37 4.06
CA ALA A 328 41.47 8.31 3.43
C ALA A 328 40.27 8.90 2.73
N LEU A 329 39.91 8.34 1.59
CA LEU A 329 38.67 8.75 0.89
C LEU A 329 37.45 8.36 1.72
N VAL A 330 36.55 9.31 1.90
CA VAL A 330 35.34 9.10 2.71
C VAL A 330 34.43 8.09 2.00
N LYS A 331 34.14 6.99 2.67
CA LYS A 331 33.18 5.98 2.24
C LYS A 331 31.76 6.56 2.28
N ARG A 332 30.88 6.01 1.48
CA ARG A 332 29.46 6.39 1.48
C ARG A 332 28.64 5.37 2.26
N LEU A 333 27.48 5.79 2.71
CA LEU A 333 26.50 4.95 3.39
C LEU A 333 25.18 4.97 2.62
N ASN A 334 24.66 3.79 2.27
CA ASN A 334 23.26 3.69 1.88
C ASN A 334 22.39 3.80 3.15
N PRO A 335 21.60 4.86 3.30
CA PRO A 335 20.82 5.08 4.53
C PRO A 335 19.73 4.02 4.73
N LEU A 336 19.23 3.42 3.66
CA LEU A 336 18.16 2.42 3.70
C LEU A 336 18.69 1.04 4.07
N THR A 337 19.75 0.59 3.40
CA THR A 337 20.31 -0.77 3.62
C THR A 337 21.40 -0.81 4.67
N ARG A 338 21.87 0.34 5.16
CA ARG A 338 23.01 0.49 6.08
C ARG A 338 24.31 -0.11 5.53
N LYS A 339 24.38 -0.39 4.25
CA LYS A 339 25.59 -0.89 3.58
C LYS A 339 26.56 0.25 3.33
N VAL A 340 27.83 -0.02 3.60
CA VAL A 340 28.94 0.87 3.27
C VAL A 340 29.31 0.70 1.81
N LEU A 341 29.50 1.82 1.12
CA LEU A 341 29.72 1.90 -0.32
C LEU A 341 31.08 2.55 -0.60
N SER A 342 31.65 2.25 -1.74
CA SER A 342 32.90 2.85 -2.22
C SER A 342 32.77 4.39 -2.30
N PRO A 343 33.88 5.13 -2.07
CA PRO A 343 33.92 6.55 -2.34
C PRO A 343 33.55 6.83 -3.81
N LYS A 344 32.82 7.91 -4.06
CA LYS A 344 32.47 8.34 -5.42
C LYS A 344 32.91 9.77 -5.67
N PRO A 345 33.59 10.06 -6.80
CA PRO A 345 34.02 11.41 -7.11
C PRO A 345 32.89 12.25 -7.68
N ILE A 346 33.14 13.54 -7.68
CA ILE A 346 32.43 14.52 -8.49
C ILE A 346 33.33 14.81 -9.69
N GLU A 347 32.78 14.68 -10.89
CA GLU A 347 33.51 15.00 -12.10
C GLU A 347 33.55 16.51 -12.31
N ILE A 348 34.73 17.05 -12.61
CA ILE A 348 34.97 18.47 -12.84
C ILE A 348 35.72 18.60 -14.16
N THR A 349 35.24 19.48 -15.02
CA THR A 349 35.96 19.90 -16.22
C THR A 349 36.43 21.34 -16.09
N LYS A 350 37.73 21.57 -16.21
CA LYS A 350 38.33 22.88 -16.23
C LYS A 350 38.73 23.24 -17.67
N GLN A 351 38.38 24.44 -18.09
CA GLN A 351 38.72 24.98 -19.38
C GLN A 351 38.99 26.50 -19.24
N GLY A 352 40.24 26.86 -19.17
CA GLY A 352 40.66 28.21 -18.80
C GLY A 352 40.19 28.58 -17.39
N ASP A 353 39.55 29.73 -17.25
CA ASP A 353 38.93 30.13 -15.96
C ASP A 353 37.56 29.50 -15.71
N LYS A 354 37.03 28.76 -16.68
CA LYS A 354 35.73 28.11 -16.56
C LYS A 354 35.88 26.73 -15.93
N VAL A 355 35.17 26.51 -14.84
CA VAL A 355 35.04 25.21 -14.19
C VAL A 355 33.61 24.75 -14.34
N THR A 356 33.42 23.61 -14.95
CA THR A 356 32.12 22.95 -15.09
C THR A 356 32.09 21.73 -14.18
N VAL A 357 31.10 21.65 -13.34
CA VAL A 357 30.82 20.49 -12.52
C VAL A 357 29.97 19.54 -13.36
N GLY A 358 30.46 18.36 -13.63
CA GLY A 358 29.71 17.34 -14.36
C GLY A 358 28.38 17.05 -13.70
N LYS A 359 27.45 16.49 -14.48
CA LYS A 359 26.16 16.04 -13.93
C LYS A 359 26.42 15.16 -12.70
N TYR A 360 25.65 15.40 -11.68
CA TYR A 360 25.77 14.77 -10.40
C TYR A 360 25.78 13.26 -10.53
N SER A 361 26.86 12.66 -10.20
CA SER A 361 27.03 11.23 -10.34
C SER A 361 26.48 10.41 -9.17
N SER A 362 25.71 10.98 -8.26
CA SER A 362 24.94 10.23 -7.26
C SER A 362 23.59 9.77 -7.76
N TYR A 363 23.15 10.22 -8.94
CA TYR A 363 21.87 9.88 -9.52
C TYR A 363 22.07 9.08 -10.82
N VAL A 364 21.09 8.26 -11.18
CA VAL A 364 21.02 7.66 -12.50
C VAL A 364 21.14 8.78 -13.51
N GLN A 365 22.09 8.68 -14.45
CA GLN A 365 22.17 9.62 -15.54
C GLN A 365 20.98 9.40 -16.44
N TYR A 366 20.14 10.41 -16.57
CA TYR A 366 19.04 10.45 -17.51
C TYR A 366 19.23 11.58 -18.51
N SER A 367 18.75 11.37 -19.72
CA SER A 367 18.73 12.39 -20.76
C SER A 367 17.62 13.43 -20.51
N GLU A 368 17.71 14.57 -21.19
CA GLU A 368 16.63 15.56 -21.17
C GLU A 368 15.33 15.01 -21.74
N GLU A 369 15.42 14.08 -22.69
CA GLU A 369 14.26 13.39 -23.28
C GLU A 369 13.57 12.49 -22.26
N GLU A 370 14.33 11.64 -21.56
CA GLU A 370 13.79 10.76 -20.49
C GLU A 370 13.15 11.57 -19.36
N ALA A 371 13.78 12.68 -18.95
CA ALA A 371 13.22 13.61 -17.96
C ALA A 371 11.95 14.28 -18.47
N SER A 372 11.90 14.65 -19.74
CA SER A 372 10.74 15.25 -20.38
C SER A 372 9.56 14.30 -20.46
N GLU A 373 9.80 13.03 -20.78
CA GLU A 373 8.74 12.00 -20.91
C GLU A 373 8.08 11.69 -19.57
N VAL A 374 8.84 11.46 -18.51
CA VAL A 374 8.24 11.23 -17.19
C VAL A 374 7.48 12.46 -16.69
N ALA A 375 8.01 13.65 -16.92
CA ALA A 375 7.36 14.90 -16.55
C ALA A 375 6.06 15.13 -17.34
N GLU A 376 5.99 14.69 -18.61
CA GLU A 376 4.77 14.74 -19.41
C GLU A 376 3.66 13.90 -18.80
N LEU A 377 3.98 12.65 -18.46
CA LEU A 377 3.00 11.77 -17.82
C LEU A 377 2.51 12.32 -16.47
N MET A 378 3.46 12.86 -15.67
CA MET A 378 3.11 13.50 -14.39
C MET A 378 2.20 14.72 -14.57
N ALA A 379 2.49 15.57 -15.57
CA ALA A 379 1.66 16.75 -15.87
C ALA A 379 0.27 16.33 -16.37
N ALA A 380 0.19 15.29 -17.21
CA ALA A 380 -1.07 14.72 -17.68
C ALA A 380 -1.92 14.21 -16.51
N CYS A 381 -1.34 13.39 -15.63
CA CYS A 381 -2.05 12.87 -14.46
C CYS A 381 -2.52 14.01 -13.53
N GLY A 382 -1.66 15.01 -13.28
CA GLY A 382 -2.02 16.16 -12.46
C GLY A 382 -3.15 17.00 -13.08
N ALA A 383 -3.12 17.23 -14.38
CA ALA A 383 -4.20 17.91 -15.09
C ALA A 383 -5.51 17.14 -15.05
N ALA A 384 -5.46 15.81 -15.28
CA ALA A 384 -6.65 14.96 -15.25
C ALA A 384 -7.39 15.04 -13.92
N VAL A 385 -6.67 14.99 -12.78
CA VAL A 385 -7.28 15.05 -11.45
C VAL A 385 -7.52 16.47 -10.94
N GLU A 386 -7.41 17.48 -11.80
CA GLU A 386 -7.61 18.92 -11.48
C GLU A 386 -6.75 19.37 -10.28
N MET A 387 -5.46 19.02 -10.31
CA MET A 387 -4.51 19.27 -9.23
C MET A 387 -4.48 20.73 -8.79
N ASP A 388 -4.63 20.96 -7.50
CA ASP A 388 -4.40 22.28 -6.88
C ASP A 388 -2.91 22.43 -6.54
N TYR A 389 -2.15 22.90 -7.51
CA TYR A 389 -0.70 23.03 -7.43
C TYR A 389 -0.26 24.13 -6.45
N ARG A 390 0.67 23.80 -5.55
CA ARG A 390 1.30 24.71 -4.58
C ARG A 390 2.81 24.50 -4.56
N THR A 391 3.52 25.35 -3.83
CA THR A 391 4.98 25.38 -3.87
C THR A 391 5.64 24.17 -3.21
N GLU A 392 5.12 23.71 -2.08
CA GLU A 392 5.70 22.64 -1.28
C GLU A 392 4.80 21.39 -1.20
N GLU A 393 3.54 21.54 -1.53
CA GLU A 393 2.54 20.48 -1.56
C GLU A 393 1.54 20.73 -2.70
N ALA A 394 0.92 19.70 -3.22
CA ALA A 394 -0.18 19.83 -4.15
C ALA A 394 -1.27 18.83 -3.77
N SER A 395 -2.52 19.15 -4.04
CA SER A 395 -3.65 18.32 -3.61
C SER A 395 -4.68 18.11 -4.70
N ALA A 396 -5.21 16.89 -4.76
CA ALA A 396 -6.37 16.51 -5.56
C ALA A 396 -7.21 15.51 -4.77
N TYR A 397 -8.45 15.30 -5.20
CA TYR A 397 -9.31 14.29 -4.58
C TYR A 397 -9.01 12.91 -5.16
N SER A 398 -8.75 11.93 -4.29
CA SER A 398 -8.52 10.53 -4.69
C SER A 398 -9.67 9.96 -5.53
N GLN A 399 -10.89 10.38 -5.21
CA GLN A 399 -12.11 9.97 -5.92
C GLN A 399 -12.16 10.42 -7.40
N MET A 400 -11.28 11.33 -7.83
CA MET A 400 -11.16 11.73 -9.23
C MET A 400 -10.48 10.66 -10.10
N VAL A 401 -9.60 9.84 -9.50
CA VAL A 401 -8.64 9.00 -10.23
C VAL A 401 -9.33 8.01 -11.17
N HIS A 402 -10.26 7.19 -10.69
CA HIS A 402 -10.91 6.17 -11.53
C HIS A 402 -11.77 6.80 -12.65
N VAL A 403 -12.48 7.88 -12.33
CA VAL A 403 -13.30 8.61 -13.33
C VAL A 403 -12.43 9.19 -14.45
N ARG A 404 -11.31 9.84 -14.07
CA ARG A 404 -10.41 10.48 -15.02
C ARG A 404 -9.51 9.49 -15.76
N ALA A 405 -9.21 8.33 -15.16
CA ALA A 405 -8.53 7.23 -15.84
C ALA A 405 -9.37 6.68 -17.01
N LEU A 406 -10.67 6.51 -16.80
CA LEU A 406 -11.59 6.14 -17.87
C LEU A 406 -11.72 7.26 -18.92
N GLU A 407 -11.98 8.50 -18.47
CA GLU A 407 -12.32 9.63 -19.36
C GLU A 407 -11.15 10.04 -20.26
N HIS A 408 -9.93 10.08 -19.73
CA HIS A 408 -8.77 10.63 -20.44
C HIS A 408 -7.72 9.58 -20.83
N PHE A 409 -7.68 8.42 -20.19
CA PHE A 409 -6.64 7.43 -20.38
C PHE A 409 -7.14 6.05 -20.84
N LYS A 410 -8.43 5.94 -21.21
CA LYS A 410 -9.02 4.70 -21.75
C LYS A 410 -8.86 3.48 -20.86
N TYR A 411 -8.79 3.71 -19.54
CA TYR A 411 -8.75 2.62 -18.56
C TYR A 411 -10.11 1.92 -18.49
N ASP A 412 -10.11 0.74 -17.90
CA ASP A 412 -11.29 -0.11 -17.80
C ASP A 412 -12.45 0.62 -17.12
N GLN A 413 -13.64 0.50 -17.72
CA GLN A 413 -14.85 1.10 -17.17
C GLN A 413 -15.28 0.49 -15.84
N ASP A 414 -14.85 -0.76 -15.55
CA ASP A 414 -15.18 -1.47 -14.33
C ASP A 414 -14.29 -1.04 -13.13
N ALA A 415 -13.42 -0.04 -13.34
CA ALA A 415 -12.72 0.62 -12.25
C ALA A 415 -13.73 1.27 -11.27
N TYR A 416 -13.50 1.11 -9.97
CA TYR A 416 -14.42 1.60 -8.96
C TYR A 416 -13.72 2.07 -7.68
N LEU A 417 -14.44 2.94 -6.96
CA LEU A 417 -14.05 3.46 -5.66
C LEU A 417 -14.60 2.58 -4.54
N ALA A 418 -13.72 2.09 -3.66
CA ALA A 418 -14.08 1.52 -2.36
C ALA A 418 -13.70 2.51 -1.26
N ASN A 419 -14.70 3.12 -0.64
CA ASN A 419 -14.54 4.12 0.42
C ASN A 419 -14.86 3.52 1.79
N CYS A 420 -14.06 3.84 2.81
CA CYS A 420 -14.19 3.29 4.18
C CYS A 420 -15.53 3.62 4.86
N ASP A 421 -16.29 4.59 4.36
CA ASP A 421 -17.64 4.87 4.85
C ASP A 421 -18.66 3.79 4.49
N TYR A 422 -18.34 2.95 3.49
CA TYR A 422 -19.23 1.95 2.88
C TYR A 422 -18.70 0.53 2.95
N ILE A 423 -17.46 0.32 3.36
CA ILE A 423 -16.83 -0.99 3.46
C ILE A 423 -15.87 -1.02 4.65
N ASN A 424 -15.81 -2.14 5.36
CA ASN A 424 -14.89 -2.28 6.48
C ASN A 424 -13.46 -2.62 6.02
N GLN A 425 -12.47 -2.40 6.89
CA GLN A 425 -11.05 -2.61 6.59
C GLN A 425 -10.71 -4.05 6.23
N LYS A 426 -11.42 -5.05 6.78
CA LYS A 426 -11.19 -6.47 6.45
C LYS A 426 -11.53 -6.73 4.99
N ASP A 427 -12.68 -6.26 4.53
CA ASP A 427 -13.11 -6.44 3.15
C ASP A 427 -12.26 -5.60 2.19
N MET A 428 -11.87 -4.37 2.58
CA MET A 428 -10.87 -3.58 1.83
C MET A 428 -9.56 -4.34 1.67
N SER A 429 -9.07 -4.96 2.75
CA SER A 429 -7.85 -5.77 2.72
C SER A 429 -7.97 -6.95 1.73
N ALA A 430 -9.11 -7.64 1.74
CA ALA A 430 -9.37 -8.72 0.78
C ALA A 430 -9.43 -8.22 -0.66
N MET A 431 -10.02 -7.05 -0.91
CA MET A 431 -10.07 -6.43 -2.24
C MET A 431 -8.67 -6.05 -2.75
N ILE A 432 -7.80 -5.49 -1.90
CA ILE A 432 -6.41 -5.20 -2.30
C ILE A 432 -5.70 -6.50 -2.69
N VAL A 433 -5.85 -7.56 -1.89
CA VAL A 433 -5.25 -8.87 -2.22
C VAL A 433 -5.76 -9.38 -3.56
N GLU A 434 -7.07 -9.35 -3.80
CA GLU A 434 -7.69 -9.78 -5.08
C GLU A 434 -7.12 -9.00 -6.27
N GLN A 435 -6.97 -7.67 -6.15
CA GLN A 435 -6.36 -6.87 -7.21
C GLN A 435 -4.91 -7.26 -7.47
N LEU A 436 -4.11 -7.45 -6.43
CA LEU A 436 -2.72 -7.84 -6.56
C LEU A 436 -2.57 -9.25 -7.15
N GLU A 437 -3.43 -10.20 -6.78
CA GLU A 437 -3.48 -11.55 -7.39
C GLU A 437 -3.77 -11.50 -8.89
N ASN A 438 -4.55 -10.51 -9.34
CA ASN A 438 -4.86 -10.27 -10.75
C ASN A 438 -3.79 -9.41 -11.46
N GLY A 439 -2.68 -9.06 -10.80
CA GLY A 439 -1.60 -8.27 -11.36
C GLY A 439 -1.91 -6.76 -11.46
N ASN A 440 -2.88 -6.27 -10.69
CA ASN A 440 -3.28 -4.87 -10.69
C ASN A 440 -2.77 -4.15 -9.42
N PRO A 441 -1.82 -3.22 -9.52
CA PRO A 441 -1.46 -2.33 -8.42
C PRO A 441 -2.66 -1.48 -7.99
N VAL A 442 -2.78 -1.22 -6.69
CA VAL A 442 -3.95 -0.53 -6.13
C VAL A 442 -3.59 0.88 -5.70
N PHE A 443 -4.30 1.87 -6.24
CA PHE A 443 -4.24 3.24 -5.76
C PHE A 443 -4.93 3.36 -4.40
N ILE A 444 -4.26 3.98 -3.43
CA ILE A 444 -4.82 4.22 -2.10
C ILE A 444 -4.65 5.71 -1.76
N GLY A 445 -5.74 6.36 -1.37
CA GLY A 445 -5.75 7.64 -0.68
C GLY A 445 -6.04 7.44 0.79
N GLY A 446 -5.21 7.97 1.66
CA GLY A 446 -5.40 7.88 3.10
C GLY A 446 -5.17 9.21 3.81
N THR A 447 -5.70 9.37 5.01
CA THR A 447 -5.51 10.57 5.83
C THR A 447 -4.96 10.21 7.20
N ASP A 448 -4.30 11.19 7.81
CA ASP A 448 -4.03 11.24 9.24
C ASP A 448 -4.93 12.35 9.82
N ASN A 449 -6.05 11.94 10.41
CA ASN A 449 -7.03 12.87 10.97
C ASN A 449 -6.47 13.69 12.14
N SER A 450 -5.49 13.15 12.87
CA SER A 450 -4.85 13.83 13.99
C SER A 450 -4.03 15.05 13.54
N LYS A 451 -3.39 14.94 12.36
CA LYS A 451 -2.56 15.98 11.75
C LYS A 451 -3.27 16.75 10.65
N LYS A 452 -4.45 16.29 10.23
CA LYS A 452 -5.23 16.86 9.11
C LYS A 452 -4.44 16.89 7.79
N VAL A 453 -3.70 15.84 7.51
CA VAL A 453 -2.94 15.64 6.28
C VAL A 453 -3.43 14.41 5.56
N GLY A 454 -3.32 14.42 4.24
CA GLY A 454 -3.65 13.28 3.37
C GLY A 454 -2.45 12.94 2.49
N HIS A 455 -2.41 11.69 2.03
CA HIS A 455 -1.44 11.23 1.06
C HIS A 455 -2.04 10.16 0.16
N ALA A 456 -1.59 10.13 -1.11
CA ALA A 456 -1.94 9.07 -2.05
C ALA A 456 -0.68 8.25 -2.39
N PHE A 457 -0.83 6.95 -2.46
CA PHE A 457 0.25 5.99 -2.65
C PHE A 457 -0.26 4.73 -3.33
N VAL A 458 0.64 3.80 -3.66
CA VAL A 458 0.30 2.56 -4.35
C VAL A 458 0.61 1.35 -3.47
N ALA A 459 -0.37 0.45 -3.32
CA ALA A 459 -0.13 -0.90 -2.83
C ALA A 459 0.15 -1.79 -4.04
N ASP A 460 1.33 -2.41 -4.09
CA ASP A 460 1.80 -3.15 -5.25
C ASP A 460 2.32 -4.56 -4.94
N GLY A 461 2.22 -5.01 -3.69
CA GLY A 461 2.60 -6.35 -3.29
C GLY A 461 1.97 -6.74 -1.96
N VAL A 462 2.00 -8.01 -1.64
CA VAL A 462 1.53 -8.52 -0.35
C VAL A 462 2.43 -9.65 0.12
N ARG A 463 2.70 -9.68 1.41
CA ARG A 463 3.24 -10.85 2.11
C ARG A 463 2.37 -11.14 3.32
N TYR A 464 2.41 -12.37 3.79
CA TYR A 464 1.64 -12.76 4.94
C TYR A 464 2.56 -12.99 6.13
N ASN A 465 2.16 -12.46 7.30
CA ASN A 465 2.85 -12.78 8.53
C ASN A 465 2.54 -14.22 8.98
N ALA A 466 3.19 -14.70 10.03
CA ALA A 466 3.01 -16.05 10.55
C ALA A 466 1.54 -16.41 10.94
N TYR A 467 0.68 -15.41 11.06
CA TYR A 467 -0.74 -15.55 11.43
C TYR A 467 -1.68 -15.38 10.24
N GLY A 468 -1.14 -15.30 9.04
CA GLY A 468 -1.94 -15.13 7.82
C GLY A 468 -2.51 -13.73 7.63
N SER A 469 -2.07 -12.72 8.39
CA SER A 469 -2.49 -11.34 8.13
C SER A 469 -1.69 -10.75 6.98
N PRO A 470 -2.34 -10.11 6.01
CA PRO A 470 -1.64 -9.50 4.89
C PRO A 470 -0.90 -8.22 5.34
N LEU A 471 0.33 -8.10 4.87
CA LEU A 471 1.15 -6.91 4.92
C LEU A 471 1.34 -6.42 3.50
N PHE A 472 0.85 -5.24 3.18
CA PHE A 472 0.91 -4.68 1.84
C PHE A 472 2.22 -3.95 1.62
N HIS A 473 2.90 -4.26 0.51
CA HIS A 473 4.01 -3.44 0.07
C HIS A 473 3.45 -2.11 -0.45
N ILE A 474 3.99 -1.01 0.07
CA ILE A 474 3.55 0.35 -0.26
C ILE A 474 4.68 1.10 -0.95
N ASN A 475 4.39 1.65 -2.10
CA ASN A 475 5.20 2.64 -2.77
C ASN A 475 4.61 4.03 -2.51
N TRP A 476 5.35 4.84 -1.76
CA TRP A 476 4.87 6.14 -1.27
C TRP A 476 4.94 7.27 -2.30
N GLY A 477 5.60 7.07 -3.44
CA GLY A 477 5.83 8.15 -4.40
C GLY A 477 6.84 9.19 -3.90
N TRP A 478 7.87 8.75 -3.15
CA TRP A 478 8.94 9.56 -2.57
C TRP A 478 10.32 9.01 -2.94
N ASP A 479 10.56 8.77 -4.24
CA ASP A 479 11.84 8.24 -4.75
C ASP A 479 12.30 6.95 -4.04
N GLY A 480 11.34 6.09 -3.67
CA GLY A 480 11.59 4.85 -2.94
C GLY A 480 11.80 5.01 -1.42
N MET A 481 11.80 6.26 -0.92
CA MET A 481 11.93 6.50 0.52
C MET A 481 10.75 5.89 1.28
N SER A 482 11.05 5.14 2.34
CA SER A 482 10.09 4.47 3.21
C SER A 482 9.22 3.39 2.54
N ASN A 483 9.49 3.00 1.29
CA ASN A 483 8.81 1.86 0.67
C ASN A 483 9.02 0.61 1.53
N GLY A 484 7.97 -0.19 1.66
CA GLY A 484 8.03 -1.38 2.50
C GLY A 484 6.66 -1.98 2.77
N TYR A 485 6.58 -2.90 3.74
CA TYR A 485 5.38 -3.65 4.05
C TYR A 485 4.65 -3.10 5.28
N PHE A 486 3.36 -2.84 5.14
CA PHE A 486 2.52 -2.21 6.15
C PHE A 486 1.20 -2.95 6.32
N LEU A 487 0.64 -2.89 7.54
CA LEU A 487 -0.75 -3.29 7.78
C LEU A 487 -1.70 -2.21 7.26
N ILE A 488 -2.87 -2.60 6.77
CA ILE A 488 -3.92 -1.65 6.35
C ILE A 488 -4.34 -0.69 7.48
N THR A 489 -4.17 -1.12 8.73
CA THR A 489 -4.47 -0.31 9.92
C THR A 489 -3.32 0.63 10.33
N ASN A 490 -2.17 0.53 9.66
CA ASN A 490 -0.96 1.26 10.05
C ASN A 490 -0.08 1.59 8.83
N PHE A 491 -0.56 2.49 7.99
CA PHE A 491 0.21 3.07 6.90
C PHE A 491 1.07 4.23 7.41
N SER A 492 2.11 3.88 8.19
CA SER A 492 2.98 4.86 8.88
C SER A 492 4.41 4.79 8.35
N PRO A 493 4.78 5.60 7.35
CA PRO A 493 6.16 5.72 6.92
C PRO A 493 7.02 6.34 8.03
N GLY A 494 8.23 5.85 8.21
CA GLY A 494 9.16 6.39 9.20
C GLY A 494 9.62 7.81 8.86
N SER A 495 9.77 8.11 7.57
CA SER A 495 10.12 9.42 7.02
C SER A 495 9.27 9.72 5.81
N ALA A 496 8.97 10.96 5.57
CA ALA A 496 8.21 11.43 4.42
C ALA A 496 9.09 12.23 3.47
N GLY A 497 8.85 12.08 2.17
CA GLY A 497 9.40 12.93 1.11
C GLY A 497 8.52 14.14 0.83
N THR A 498 8.73 14.77 -0.32
CA THR A 498 8.00 15.97 -0.76
C THR A 498 6.50 15.72 -0.80
N GLY A 499 5.72 16.63 -0.22
CA GLY A 499 4.27 16.55 -0.12
C GLY A 499 3.76 15.59 0.96
N GLY A 500 4.65 14.92 1.71
CA GLY A 500 4.32 14.07 2.84
C GLY A 500 4.51 14.76 4.18
N SER A 501 4.04 14.12 5.25
CA SER A 501 4.23 14.55 6.63
C SER A 501 4.91 13.47 7.46
N ASN A 502 6.04 13.80 8.05
CA ASN A 502 6.78 12.87 8.90
C ASN A 502 5.92 12.33 10.05
N MET A 503 6.08 11.05 10.36
CA MET A 503 5.39 10.37 11.45
C MET A 503 3.86 10.42 11.35
N SER A 504 3.30 10.48 10.14
CA SER A 504 1.86 10.40 9.92
C SER A 504 1.43 8.95 9.75
N ASN A 505 0.22 8.63 10.20
CA ASN A 505 -0.45 7.36 9.89
C ASN A 505 -1.61 7.63 8.92
N TYR A 506 -1.45 7.26 7.67
CA TYR A 506 -2.43 7.47 6.60
C TYR A 506 -3.50 6.39 6.52
N SER A 507 -3.85 5.75 7.64
CA SER A 507 -4.85 4.67 7.68
C SER A 507 -6.28 5.15 7.99
N ASP A 508 -6.48 6.44 8.19
CA ASP A 508 -7.81 7.03 8.35
C ASP A 508 -8.43 7.37 7.00
N LEU A 509 -9.76 7.34 6.93
CA LEU A 509 -10.56 7.72 5.74
C LEU A 509 -9.98 7.19 4.42
N LEU A 510 -9.82 5.87 4.34
CA LEU A 510 -9.24 5.22 3.17
C LEU A 510 -10.19 5.28 1.97
N ASP A 511 -9.64 5.68 0.83
CA ASP A 511 -10.18 5.54 -0.51
C ASP A 511 -9.30 4.56 -1.28
N ILE A 512 -9.87 3.45 -1.74
CA ILE A 512 -9.16 2.45 -2.54
C ILE A 512 -9.77 2.45 -3.94
N ILE A 513 -8.95 2.60 -4.97
CA ILE A 513 -9.38 2.47 -6.35
C ILE A 513 -8.96 1.11 -6.87
N CYS A 514 -9.96 0.28 -7.18
CA CYS A 514 -9.79 -1.05 -7.76
C CYS A 514 -10.05 -1.04 -9.27
N GLY A 515 -9.47 -1.99 -9.99
CA GLY A 515 -9.69 -2.14 -11.43
C GLY A 515 -8.98 -1.09 -12.30
N LEU A 516 -7.94 -0.42 -11.78
CA LEU A 516 -7.10 0.48 -12.59
C LEU A 516 -6.19 -0.34 -13.52
N LYS A 517 -6.74 -0.81 -14.61
CA LYS A 517 -6.08 -1.62 -15.66
C LYS A 517 -6.48 -1.12 -17.06
N PRO A 518 -5.74 -1.46 -18.11
CA PRO A 518 -6.20 -1.27 -19.48
C PRO A 518 -7.56 -1.93 -19.71
N ASP A 519 -8.42 -1.30 -20.51
CA ASP A 519 -9.73 -1.84 -20.86
C ASP A 519 -9.60 -3.21 -21.53
N ASP A 520 -10.26 -4.23 -20.99
CA ASP A 520 -10.27 -5.60 -21.51
C ASP A 520 -11.50 -5.91 -22.36
N GLY A 521 -12.40 -4.92 -22.53
CA GLY A 521 -13.61 -5.03 -23.33
C GLY A 521 -14.74 -5.82 -22.68
N ILE A 522 -14.60 -6.17 -21.38
CA ILE A 522 -15.64 -6.84 -20.60
C ILE A 522 -16.40 -5.76 -19.82
N ASP A 523 -17.72 -5.87 -19.74
CA ASP A 523 -18.58 -5.00 -18.92
C ASP A 523 -19.09 -5.83 -17.75
N GLU A 524 -18.56 -5.58 -16.54
CA GLU A 524 -19.02 -6.22 -15.29
C GLU A 524 -20.21 -5.48 -14.65
N GLY A 525 -20.65 -4.38 -15.24
CA GLY A 525 -21.72 -3.53 -14.74
C GLY A 525 -21.28 -2.55 -13.64
N PRO A 526 -22.15 -1.56 -13.32
CA PRO A 526 -21.78 -0.46 -12.46
C PRO A 526 -21.68 -0.87 -10.98
N THR A 527 -20.55 -0.61 -10.35
CA THR A 527 -20.37 -0.81 -8.91
C THR A 527 -21.10 0.27 -8.11
N ILE A 528 -21.88 -0.14 -7.12
CA ILE A 528 -22.50 0.75 -6.14
C ILE A 528 -22.00 0.43 -4.72
N SER A 529 -21.99 1.44 -3.85
CA SER A 529 -21.71 1.26 -2.43
C SER A 529 -22.90 1.73 -1.60
N TYR A 530 -23.22 1.05 -0.50
CA TYR A 530 -24.27 1.46 0.42
C TYR A 530 -23.96 1.08 1.87
N LYS A 531 -24.53 1.81 2.83
CA LYS A 531 -24.25 1.55 4.25
C LYS A 531 -24.92 0.26 4.74
N SER A 532 -26.16 0.03 4.35
CA SER A 532 -26.88 -1.18 4.75
C SER A 532 -28.13 -1.43 3.93
N THR A 533 -28.56 -2.67 3.90
CA THR A 533 -29.95 -3.04 3.65
C THR A 533 -30.64 -3.41 4.95
N THR A 534 -31.95 -3.13 5.07
CA THR A 534 -32.80 -3.56 6.18
C THR A 534 -34.08 -4.17 5.64
N CYS A 535 -34.67 -5.10 6.37
CA CYS A 535 -35.95 -5.74 6.03
C CYS A 535 -36.89 -5.66 7.23
N ASN A 536 -38.18 -5.50 6.97
CA ASN A 536 -39.22 -5.43 8.00
C ASN A 536 -39.53 -6.79 8.66
N LYS A 537 -38.99 -7.89 8.11
CA LYS A 537 -39.17 -9.27 8.61
C LYS A 537 -37.86 -10.03 8.55
N GLU A 538 -37.62 -10.86 9.57
CA GLU A 538 -36.47 -11.78 9.62
C GLU A 538 -36.82 -13.20 9.15
N ASN A 539 -38.09 -13.62 9.34
CA ASN A 539 -38.58 -14.92 8.90
C ASN A 539 -39.74 -14.69 7.95
N VAL A 540 -39.64 -15.26 6.77
CA VAL A 540 -40.59 -15.05 5.67
C VAL A 540 -40.90 -16.34 4.95
N THR A 541 -42.09 -16.46 4.38
CA THR A 541 -42.48 -17.58 3.53
C THR A 541 -42.52 -17.12 2.07
N VAL A 542 -42.19 -18.01 1.13
CA VAL A 542 -42.34 -17.69 -0.31
C VAL A 542 -43.76 -17.25 -0.62
N GLY A 543 -43.90 -16.24 -1.49
CA GLY A 543 -45.17 -15.57 -1.77
C GLY A 543 -45.57 -14.48 -0.77
N GLU A 544 -44.80 -14.29 0.31
CA GLU A 544 -45.05 -13.26 1.31
C GLU A 544 -44.42 -11.91 0.92
N ASN A 545 -45.13 -10.82 1.22
CA ASN A 545 -44.66 -9.46 0.98
C ASN A 545 -43.67 -9.02 2.09
N ILE A 546 -42.59 -8.40 1.67
CA ILE A 546 -41.59 -7.77 2.51
C ILE A 546 -41.33 -6.35 2.07
N THR A 547 -40.87 -5.52 3.00
CA THR A 547 -40.38 -4.15 2.74
C THR A 547 -38.89 -4.10 3.00
N ILE A 548 -38.11 -3.72 1.98
CA ILE A 548 -36.66 -3.57 2.02
C ILE A 548 -36.36 -2.08 2.01
N LYS A 549 -35.41 -1.64 2.84
CA LYS A 549 -34.81 -0.31 2.77
C LYS A 549 -33.35 -0.45 2.38
N LEU A 550 -32.92 0.30 1.39
CA LEU A 550 -31.54 0.52 1.00
C LEU A 550 -31.11 1.88 1.55
N ASN A 551 -30.10 1.88 2.43
CA ASN A 551 -29.70 3.08 3.16
C ASN A 551 -28.38 3.64 2.65
N ASN A 552 -28.38 4.93 2.34
CA ASN A 552 -27.18 5.71 1.98
C ASN A 552 -26.33 5.05 0.91
N TRP A 553 -26.87 4.88 -0.29
CA TRP A 553 -26.09 4.34 -1.41
C TRP A 553 -25.54 5.44 -2.32
N ILE A 554 -24.45 5.13 -3.00
CA ILE A 554 -23.72 6.00 -3.92
C ILE A 554 -23.33 5.22 -5.18
N ASN A 555 -23.10 5.95 -6.26
CA ASN A 555 -22.42 5.42 -7.44
C ASN A 555 -20.90 5.40 -7.19
N SER A 556 -20.32 4.22 -7.14
CA SER A 556 -18.88 3.98 -6.98
C SER A 556 -18.16 3.65 -8.30
N ALA A 557 -18.90 3.51 -9.41
CA ALA A 557 -18.33 3.27 -10.73
C ALA A 557 -17.62 4.51 -11.29
N ALA A 558 -16.80 4.32 -12.30
CA ALA A 558 -16.06 5.39 -12.98
C ALA A 558 -16.94 6.26 -13.92
N TYR A 559 -18.19 5.89 -14.13
CA TYR A 559 -19.10 6.53 -15.08
C TYR A 559 -20.51 6.77 -14.50
N THR A 560 -21.28 7.60 -15.18
CA THR A 560 -22.67 7.91 -14.83
C THR A 560 -23.58 6.70 -15.05
N ILE A 561 -24.39 6.33 -14.04
CA ILE A 561 -25.37 5.26 -14.16
C ILE A 561 -26.69 5.81 -14.71
N ASN A 562 -27.10 5.25 -15.86
CA ASN A 562 -28.43 5.40 -16.44
C ASN A 562 -29.02 3.99 -16.61
N GLY A 563 -29.88 3.55 -15.70
CA GLY A 563 -30.34 2.18 -15.69
C GLY A 563 -31.28 1.88 -14.55
N SER A 564 -31.09 0.74 -13.89
CA SER A 564 -31.98 0.33 -12.80
C SER A 564 -31.23 -0.30 -11.64
N LEU A 565 -31.79 -0.11 -10.45
CA LEU A 565 -31.32 -0.69 -9.19
C LEU A 565 -32.25 -1.84 -8.79
N TYR A 566 -31.71 -2.99 -8.49
CA TYR A 566 -32.43 -4.21 -8.14
C TYR A 566 -32.03 -4.76 -6.78
N ALA A 567 -32.99 -5.44 -6.13
CA ALA A 567 -32.72 -6.24 -4.95
C ALA A 567 -32.57 -7.72 -5.30
N PHE A 568 -31.66 -8.38 -4.60
CA PHE A 568 -31.36 -9.81 -4.72
C PHE A 568 -31.33 -10.45 -3.33
N LEU A 569 -31.73 -11.72 -3.28
CA LEU A 569 -31.37 -12.64 -2.19
C LEU A 569 -30.09 -13.36 -2.59
N VAL A 570 -29.14 -13.44 -1.69
CA VAL A 570 -27.88 -14.15 -1.91
C VAL A 570 -27.68 -15.13 -0.75
N ASP A 571 -27.50 -16.43 -1.06
CA ASP A 571 -27.23 -17.47 -0.07
C ASP A 571 -25.75 -17.50 0.36
N GLU A 572 -25.41 -18.41 1.24
CA GLU A 572 -24.02 -18.60 1.72
C GLU A 572 -23.05 -19.12 0.64
N TYR A 573 -23.58 -19.71 -0.45
CA TYR A 573 -22.82 -20.22 -1.58
C TYR A 573 -22.64 -19.19 -2.71
N GLY A 574 -23.28 -18.00 -2.59
CA GLY A 574 -23.26 -16.96 -3.60
C GLY A 574 -24.32 -17.11 -4.70
N ASN A 575 -25.26 -18.05 -4.57
CA ASN A 575 -26.38 -18.13 -5.50
C ASN A 575 -27.33 -16.94 -5.30
N GLU A 576 -27.87 -16.39 -6.40
CA GLU A 576 -28.66 -15.17 -6.40
C GLU A 576 -30.07 -15.38 -6.93
N TRP A 577 -31.05 -14.76 -6.27
CA TRP A 577 -32.44 -14.70 -6.71
C TRP A 577 -32.88 -13.25 -6.77
N LYS A 578 -33.24 -12.80 -7.96
CA LYS A 578 -33.71 -11.43 -8.19
C LYS A 578 -35.08 -11.24 -7.53
N LEU A 579 -35.21 -10.25 -6.66
CA LEU A 579 -36.44 -9.90 -5.98
C LEU A 579 -37.31 -8.91 -6.77
N GLY A 580 -36.68 -7.92 -7.39
CA GLY A 580 -37.39 -6.89 -8.19
C GLY A 580 -36.58 -5.61 -8.31
N GLU A 581 -37.11 -4.70 -9.09
CA GLU A 581 -36.54 -3.37 -9.29
C GLU A 581 -36.88 -2.47 -8.10
N ILE A 582 -35.82 -1.86 -7.50
CA ILE A 582 -35.96 -0.89 -6.42
C ILE A 582 -36.30 0.49 -7.03
N GLU A 583 -35.56 0.89 -8.07
CA GLU A 583 -35.71 2.20 -8.71
C GLU A 583 -35.09 2.21 -10.10
N SER A 584 -35.68 3.00 -11.00
CA SER A 584 -35.06 3.42 -12.25
C SER A 584 -34.17 4.62 -12.00
N MET A 585 -32.96 4.60 -12.54
CA MET A 585 -31.91 5.61 -12.28
C MET A 585 -31.63 6.41 -13.57
N GLU A 586 -31.53 7.72 -13.42
CA GLU A 586 -31.13 8.63 -14.49
C GLU A 586 -30.09 9.63 -13.97
N ASP A 587 -29.01 9.79 -14.72
CA ASP A 587 -27.89 10.72 -14.43
C ASP A 587 -27.29 10.58 -13.02
N ILE A 588 -27.16 9.35 -12.53
CA ILE A 588 -26.50 9.11 -11.22
C ILE A 588 -24.99 9.16 -11.41
N LYS A 589 -24.40 10.30 -11.06
CA LYS A 589 -22.97 10.58 -11.25
C LYS A 589 -22.09 9.85 -10.24
N PRO A 590 -20.84 9.53 -10.60
CA PRO A 590 -19.84 9.02 -9.66
C PRO A 590 -19.66 9.94 -8.45
N LEU A 591 -19.33 9.37 -7.30
CA LEU A 591 -18.91 10.13 -6.12
C LEU A 591 -17.58 10.83 -6.42
N ILE A 592 -17.62 12.13 -6.67
CA ILE A 592 -16.43 12.92 -7.01
C ILE A 592 -16.12 13.99 -5.94
N LEU A 593 -17.09 14.80 -5.57
CA LEU A 593 -16.85 15.98 -4.74
C LEU A 593 -17.88 16.22 -3.64
N THR A 594 -19.08 15.70 -3.78
CA THR A 594 -20.15 15.81 -2.78
C THR A 594 -20.79 14.46 -2.62
N PRO A 595 -20.89 13.95 -1.40
CA PRO A 595 -21.58 12.70 -1.15
C PRO A 595 -23.08 12.91 -1.40
N LEU A 596 -23.52 12.79 -2.61
CA LEU A 596 -24.93 12.58 -2.92
C LEU A 596 -25.20 11.12 -2.58
N SER A 597 -25.72 10.86 -1.41
CA SER A 597 -26.20 9.54 -1.02
C SER A 597 -27.72 9.48 -1.14
N TYR A 598 -28.20 8.36 -1.60
CA TYR A 598 -29.61 8.08 -1.83
C TYR A 598 -30.10 7.03 -0.84
N SER A 599 -31.39 7.00 -0.59
CA SER A 599 -32.02 5.94 0.20
C SER A 599 -33.40 5.62 -0.37
N ASN A 600 -33.67 4.33 -0.52
CA ASN A 600 -34.91 3.86 -1.15
C ASN A 600 -35.64 2.89 -0.23
N THR A 601 -36.95 2.87 -0.35
CA THR A 601 -37.83 1.86 0.26
C THR A 601 -38.61 1.16 -0.84
N PHE A 602 -38.60 -0.15 -0.81
CA PHE A 602 -39.12 -0.98 -1.87
C PHE A 602 -39.92 -2.15 -1.27
N GLU A 603 -41.08 -2.43 -1.83
CA GLU A 603 -41.95 -3.54 -1.44
C GLU A 603 -41.88 -4.63 -2.53
N THR A 604 -41.70 -5.85 -2.10
CA THR A 604 -41.62 -7.00 -3.00
C THR A 604 -42.15 -8.27 -2.36
N THR A 605 -42.35 -9.28 -3.18
CA THR A 605 -42.80 -10.60 -2.75
C THR A 605 -41.64 -11.60 -2.93
N ILE A 606 -41.42 -12.48 -1.95
CA ILE A 606 -40.43 -13.53 -2.07
C ILE A 606 -40.83 -14.51 -3.18
N PRO A 607 -40.01 -14.70 -4.23
CA PRO A 607 -40.32 -15.61 -5.33
C PRO A 607 -40.48 -17.05 -4.86
N THR A 608 -41.42 -17.78 -5.44
CA THR A 608 -41.66 -19.21 -5.12
C THR A 608 -40.51 -20.12 -5.52
N SER A 609 -39.60 -19.65 -6.38
CA SER A 609 -38.39 -20.36 -6.79
C SER A 609 -37.26 -20.31 -5.76
N VAL A 610 -37.36 -19.48 -4.71
CA VAL A 610 -36.34 -19.36 -3.67
C VAL A 610 -36.42 -20.58 -2.75
N PRO A 611 -35.34 -21.36 -2.59
CA PRO A 611 -35.30 -22.48 -1.65
C PRO A 611 -35.46 -22.03 -0.19
N SER A 612 -35.82 -22.95 0.71
CA SER A 612 -35.72 -22.67 2.15
C SER A 612 -34.26 -22.48 2.55
N GLY A 613 -33.97 -21.41 3.30
CA GLY A 613 -32.60 -21.12 3.69
C GLY A 613 -32.42 -19.73 4.28
N LYS A 614 -31.17 -19.40 4.61
CA LYS A 614 -30.74 -18.11 5.11
C LYS A 614 -30.14 -17.30 3.97
N TYR A 615 -30.59 -16.04 3.85
CA TYR A 615 -30.21 -15.17 2.75
C TYR A 615 -29.82 -13.79 3.27
N ARG A 616 -28.85 -13.18 2.61
CA ARG A 616 -28.59 -11.74 2.71
C ARG A 616 -29.29 -10.99 1.57
N ILE A 617 -29.77 -9.79 1.87
CA ILE A 617 -30.37 -8.91 0.86
C ILE A 617 -29.31 -7.98 0.31
N VAL A 618 -29.05 -8.04 -1.00
CA VAL A 618 -28.03 -7.27 -1.69
C VAL A 618 -28.72 -6.39 -2.76
N ALA A 619 -28.29 -5.13 -2.87
CA ALA A 619 -28.69 -4.27 -3.98
C ALA A 619 -27.61 -4.24 -5.07
N ARG A 620 -28.00 -4.33 -6.34
CA ARG A 620 -27.11 -4.25 -7.50
C ARG A 620 -27.70 -3.34 -8.56
N ALA A 621 -26.81 -2.64 -9.28
CA ALA A 621 -27.19 -1.78 -10.38
C ALA A 621 -26.85 -2.41 -11.73
N CYS A 622 -27.58 -2.01 -12.77
CA CYS A 622 -27.23 -2.29 -14.17
C CYS A 622 -27.42 -1.02 -15.02
N GLN A 623 -26.76 -0.96 -16.18
CA GLN A 623 -26.99 0.08 -17.19
C GLN A 623 -28.18 -0.29 -18.07
N SER A 624 -28.92 0.73 -18.56
CA SER A 624 -30.00 0.53 -19.54
C SER A 624 -29.51 -0.04 -20.88
N THR A 625 -28.24 0.23 -21.21
CA THR A 625 -27.56 -0.33 -22.39
C THR A 625 -27.20 -1.80 -22.23
N ASN A 626 -27.07 -2.29 -20.97
CA ASN A 626 -26.76 -3.68 -20.65
C ASN A 626 -27.55 -4.16 -19.41
N PRO A 627 -28.89 -4.32 -19.53
CA PRO A 627 -29.79 -4.47 -18.38
C PRO A 627 -29.70 -5.84 -17.68
N ASN A 628 -28.90 -6.75 -18.20
CA ASN A 628 -28.70 -8.10 -17.64
C ASN A 628 -27.34 -8.27 -16.93
N VAL A 629 -26.49 -7.23 -16.96
CA VAL A 629 -25.20 -7.23 -16.29
C VAL A 629 -25.31 -6.37 -15.01
N PHE A 630 -25.21 -7.02 -13.88
CA PHE A 630 -25.36 -6.40 -12.57
C PHE A 630 -23.99 -6.27 -11.91
N GLY A 631 -23.59 -5.03 -11.65
CA GLY A 631 -22.30 -4.72 -11.08
C GLY A 631 -22.11 -5.14 -9.62
N LYS A 632 -20.94 -4.86 -9.08
CA LYS A 632 -20.56 -5.17 -7.71
C LYS A 632 -21.35 -4.32 -6.71
N ALA A 633 -21.54 -4.87 -5.52
CA ALA A 633 -22.17 -4.18 -4.39
C ALA A 633 -21.24 -4.17 -3.18
N LEU A 634 -20.84 -3.00 -2.74
CA LEU A 634 -20.01 -2.81 -1.55
C LEU A 634 -20.88 -2.34 -0.40
N SER A 635 -20.78 -2.98 0.77
CA SER A 635 -21.61 -2.62 1.92
C SER A 635 -21.02 -3.03 3.25
N ILE A 636 -21.27 -2.23 4.28
CA ILE A 636 -20.92 -2.55 5.67
C ILE A 636 -21.82 -3.66 6.22
N SER A 637 -23.11 -3.65 5.88
CA SER A 637 -24.04 -4.63 6.42
C SER A 637 -25.22 -4.93 5.49
N HIS A 638 -25.71 -6.17 5.59
CA HIS A 638 -26.87 -6.66 4.86
C HIS A 638 -27.96 -7.15 5.81
N ALA A 639 -29.22 -6.91 5.46
CA ALA A 639 -30.33 -7.60 6.11
C ALA A 639 -30.19 -9.12 5.86
N ILE A 640 -30.36 -9.88 6.93
CA ILE A 640 -30.38 -11.34 6.87
C ILE A 640 -31.83 -11.77 7.09
N ILE A 641 -32.35 -12.64 6.20
CA ILE A 641 -33.67 -13.22 6.33
C ILE A 641 -33.63 -14.75 6.20
N ASN A 642 -34.54 -15.42 6.88
CA ASN A 642 -34.76 -16.84 6.76
C ASN A 642 -36.01 -17.06 5.88
N VAL A 643 -35.84 -17.71 4.75
CA VAL A 643 -36.94 -18.03 3.83
C VAL A 643 -37.44 -19.44 4.12
N ASN A 644 -38.73 -19.59 4.29
CA ASN A 644 -39.40 -20.90 4.35
C ASN A 644 -40.16 -21.13 3.03
N ASN A 645 -39.79 -22.18 2.33
CA ASN A 645 -40.50 -22.63 1.12
C ASN A 645 -41.13 -23.98 1.35
N PRO A 646 -42.38 -24.04 1.79
CA PRO A 646 -43.06 -25.30 2.11
C PRO A 646 -43.29 -26.19 0.88
N THR A 647 -43.12 -25.66 -0.34
CA THR A 647 -43.22 -26.39 -1.60
C THR A 647 -41.87 -26.86 -2.13
N GLY A 648 -40.79 -26.35 -1.55
CA GLY A 648 -39.42 -26.70 -1.90
C GLY A 648 -39.07 -28.11 -1.35
N ILE A 649 -38.20 -28.82 -2.05
CA ILE A 649 -37.60 -30.06 -1.53
C ILE A 649 -36.77 -29.69 -0.30
N THR A 650 -37.24 -30.04 0.89
CA THR A 650 -36.47 -29.87 2.13
C THR A 650 -35.15 -30.64 1.97
N GLN A 651 -34.01 -30.01 2.29
CA GLN A 651 -32.76 -30.76 2.46
C GLN A 651 -33.03 -31.96 3.40
N ILE A 652 -32.84 -33.15 2.89
CA ILE A 652 -33.01 -34.36 3.69
C ILE A 652 -31.77 -34.45 4.57
N ASN A 653 -31.93 -34.17 5.87
CA ASN A 653 -30.93 -34.50 6.86
C ASN A 653 -30.62 -35.99 6.79
N ASP A 654 -29.35 -36.29 6.62
CA ASP A 654 -28.81 -37.64 6.56
C ASP A 654 -28.91 -38.27 7.97
N ASP A 655 -30.02 -38.94 8.24
CA ASP A 655 -30.10 -39.83 9.39
C ASP A 655 -30.77 -41.16 8.98
N SER A 656 -29.97 -42.16 9.11
CA SER A 656 -30.31 -43.61 9.16
C SER A 656 -30.22 -44.44 7.89
N ASP A 657 -29.23 -45.29 7.89
CA ASP A 657 -29.24 -46.67 7.35
C ASP A 657 -30.64 -47.31 7.32
N LYS A 658 -31.18 -47.46 6.13
CA LYS A 658 -31.99 -48.60 5.73
C LYS A 658 -31.94 -48.81 4.22
N THR A 659 -31.25 -49.83 3.80
CA THR A 659 -31.26 -50.41 2.46
C THR A 659 -32.62 -50.95 2.12
N ASP A 660 -33.36 -50.29 1.22
CA ASP A 660 -34.44 -50.89 0.46
C ASP A 660 -34.12 -50.88 -1.04
N ALA A 661 -33.96 -52.06 -1.61
CA ALA A 661 -33.38 -52.27 -2.95
C ALA A 661 -34.35 -52.05 -4.12
N ASN A 662 -35.57 -51.49 -3.92
CA ASN A 662 -36.63 -51.41 -4.95
C ASN A 662 -37.20 -50.03 -5.23
N GLY A 663 -36.56 -48.96 -4.84
CA GLY A 663 -37.05 -47.58 -5.13
C GLY A 663 -36.90 -47.18 -6.61
N GLU A 664 -37.93 -46.55 -7.18
CA GLU A 664 -37.89 -46.00 -8.53
C GLU A 664 -37.03 -44.73 -8.55
N ALA A 665 -36.14 -44.58 -9.56
CA ALA A 665 -35.31 -43.41 -9.77
C ALA A 665 -35.81 -42.60 -10.96
N PHE A 666 -35.77 -41.25 -10.85
CA PHE A 666 -36.20 -40.32 -11.89
C PHE A 666 -35.08 -39.27 -12.17
N ASP A 667 -34.91 -38.87 -13.43
CA ASP A 667 -34.06 -37.72 -13.78
C ASP A 667 -34.73 -36.41 -13.35
N LEU A 668 -33.99 -35.29 -13.47
CA LEU A 668 -34.50 -33.94 -13.13
C LEU A 668 -35.72 -33.51 -13.98
N ASN A 669 -36.00 -34.17 -15.08
CA ASN A 669 -37.17 -33.94 -15.93
C ASN A 669 -38.35 -34.88 -15.58
N GLY A 670 -38.25 -35.64 -14.47
CA GLY A 670 -39.29 -36.54 -14.03
C GLY A 670 -39.38 -37.83 -14.83
N ARG A 671 -38.38 -38.19 -15.65
CA ARG A 671 -38.35 -39.44 -16.40
C ARG A 671 -37.74 -40.56 -15.56
N LYS A 672 -38.38 -41.71 -15.55
CA LYS A 672 -37.88 -42.90 -14.85
C LYS A 672 -36.56 -43.36 -15.47
N VAL A 673 -35.54 -43.50 -14.65
CA VAL A 673 -34.18 -43.91 -15.04
C VAL A 673 -33.70 -45.09 -14.24
N ASN A 674 -32.75 -45.82 -14.80
CA ASN A 674 -32.13 -46.95 -14.06
C ASN A 674 -31.00 -46.39 -13.18
N ALA A 675 -31.17 -46.48 -11.87
CA ALA A 675 -30.24 -45.90 -10.89
C ALA A 675 -28.79 -46.44 -10.98
N SER A 676 -28.60 -47.64 -11.56
CA SER A 676 -27.25 -48.24 -11.71
C SER A 676 -26.52 -47.84 -13.00
N THR A 677 -27.21 -47.30 -13.99
CA THR A 677 -26.65 -47.01 -15.32
C THR A 677 -26.79 -45.55 -15.73
N HIS A 678 -27.60 -44.76 -15.03
CA HIS A 678 -27.80 -43.34 -15.34
C HIS A 678 -26.59 -42.52 -14.92
N LYS A 679 -26.01 -41.74 -15.85
CA LYS A 679 -24.96 -40.77 -15.56
C LYS A 679 -25.58 -39.38 -15.45
N GLY A 680 -25.44 -38.77 -14.29
CA GLY A 680 -25.98 -37.45 -14.00
C GLY A 680 -26.76 -37.41 -12.69
N ILE A 681 -27.57 -36.36 -12.53
CA ILE A 681 -28.38 -36.15 -11.32
C ILE A 681 -29.68 -36.94 -11.45
N MET A 682 -30.03 -37.75 -10.44
CA MET A 682 -31.32 -38.47 -10.36
C MET A 682 -31.91 -38.34 -8.96
N VAL A 683 -33.23 -38.53 -8.86
CA VAL A 683 -33.96 -38.60 -7.61
C VAL A 683 -34.41 -40.06 -7.40
N LYS A 684 -34.00 -40.68 -6.32
CA LYS A 684 -34.41 -42.01 -5.91
C LYS A 684 -34.74 -41.99 -4.42
N ASP A 685 -35.92 -42.50 -4.05
CA ASP A 685 -36.39 -42.60 -2.67
C ASP A 685 -36.30 -41.23 -1.93
N ASN A 686 -36.72 -40.15 -2.60
CA ASN A 686 -36.60 -38.74 -2.15
C ASN A 686 -35.15 -38.25 -1.89
N LYS A 687 -34.14 -38.94 -2.41
CA LYS A 687 -32.74 -38.54 -2.34
C LYS A 687 -32.23 -38.15 -3.72
N ILE A 688 -31.45 -37.09 -3.79
CA ILE A 688 -30.72 -36.72 -5.00
C ILE A 688 -29.42 -37.53 -5.03
N LEU A 689 -29.21 -38.25 -6.10
CA LEU A 689 -28.01 -39.05 -6.35
C LEU A 689 -27.29 -38.46 -7.57
N ILE A 690 -25.98 -38.37 -7.49
CA ILE A 690 -25.10 -37.91 -8.61
C ILE A 690 -24.20 -39.09 -8.96
N HIS A 691 -24.28 -39.57 -10.19
CA HIS A 691 -23.45 -40.66 -10.73
C HIS A 691 -22.57 -40.20 -11.89
#